data_a11a0aec08908a7c24fb77964cdfb73b
#
_entry.id   a11a0aec08908a7c24fb77964cdfb73b
#
_cell.length_a   1.000
_cell.length_b   1.000
_cell.length_c   1.000
_cell.angle_alpha   90.00
_cell.angle_beta   90.00
_cell.angle_gamma   90.00
#
_symmetry.space_group_name_H-M   'P 1'
#
loop_
_entity.id
_entity.type
_entity.pdbx_description
1 polymer ?
#
loop_
_entity_poly.entity_id
_entity_poly.type
_entity_poly.pdbx_seq_one_letter_code
_entity_poly.pdbx_strand_id
1 'polypeptide(L)'
;MLQSSQDSDISLLNINQGVSCLTAGVLNPQLGYDCLLVGTQTNLLAYDVFNNSDLFYKEVTDGANAIVLGMLGDISSPLAIIGGNCALQGFDYEGNDLFWTVTGDNVRSLALCDFDGDGKKELLVGSEDFDIRVFKEDEIVAEMSETETITALSPMYGSRFGYALSNGTVGVYDKASRYWRIKSKNHAMSIHAFDLNSDGVCELITGWSNGKVDARSDRTGEVIFKDNFASSVAGIVEGDYRMDGNTQLICCSVDGEVRGYLPGSQEMKGNLMDTSAEQDLIRELSQKKQNLLLELRNYEENSKQVELSAQVKEADGQRGVIPANTQLQTALSVNLGSDSQPAHVELCISTSNDTVIRAVLIFAEGIFEGESHVVHPSLQNLSGRIQVPLTPSKDVPVDLHIKAFVGYRNSTQFHVYELTRQLPRFSMYALSSPDSAPEPLSFVNLTISERVQRVVMWLNQSFLLPEDAELQSAPFQVCFTSLRDAGQLCIKIKPSGEISISTDDIDLAGDIIQSMASFLAIEDLQVEADFPAYFEELRKVLVKVDEYHTVHQKLTADMADHSNLIRSMLVRAEDSRLMGDMRNMKKRYMELYDLNRDLLNEYKIRCTNHTELLNNLKAVNQAIQRAGRLRVGKPKMQVIAACRDAIRNNNLNMLFRVMRVGTASL
;
A
#
# COMPACT_ATOMS: atom_id res chain seq x y z
N MET A 1 -38.05 -37.60 26.10
CA MET A 1 -38.01 -36.34 26.86
C MET A 1 -36.95 -35.46 26.20
N LEU A 2 -37.41 -34.61 25.34
CA LEU A 2 -36.57 -33.54 24.77
C LEU A 2 -36.40 -32.50 25.88
N GLN A 3 -35.22 -32.42 26.46
CA GLN A 3 -34.85 -31.28 27.29
C GLN A 3 -34.89 -30.06 26.42
N SER A 4 -35.71 -29.11 26.87
CA SER A 4 -35.80 -27.78 26.33
C SER A 4 -34.40 -27.16 26.12
N SER A 5 -34.24 -26.61 24.93
CA SER A 5 -33.16 -25.66 24.63
C SER A 5 -32.91 -24.75 25.83
N GLN A 6 -31.74 -24.87 26.40
CA GLN A 6 -31.21 -23.84 27.24
C GLN A 6 -31.26 -22.52 26.45
N ASP A 7 -31.78 -21.52 27.12
CA ASP A 7 -31.67 -20.14 26.69
C ASP A 7 -30.22 -19.91 26.22
N SER A 8 -30.05 -19.54 24.98
CA SER A 8 -28.79 -19.08 24.48
C SER A 8 -28.49 -17.81 25.28
N ASP A 9 -27.60 -17.92 26.24
CA ASP A 9 -27.11 -16.74 27.00
C ASP A 9 -26.47 -15.78 26.01
N ILE A 10 -27.21 -14.75 25.67
CA ILE A 10 -26.67 -13.63 24.87
C ILE A 10 -25.84 -12.78 25.82
N SER A 11 -24.54 -12.87 25.66
CA SER A 11 -23.60 -11.99 26.36
C SER A 11 -23.50 -10.65 25.63
N LEU A 12 -23.75 -9.57 26.32
CA LEU A 12 -23.58 -8.21 25.80
C LEU A 12 -22.25 -7.64 26.28
N LEU A 13 -21.33 -7.43 25.34
CA LEU A 13 -20.09 -6.71 25.59
C LEU A 13 -20.31 -5.22 25.31
N ASN A 14 -20.34 -4.41 26.37
CA ASN A 14 -20.48 -2.95 26.27
C ASN A 14 -19.13 -2.29 26.03
N ILE A 15 -18.97 -1.74 24.83
CA ILE A 15 -17.78 -0.94 24.45
C ILE A 15 -18.22 0.50 24.30
N ASN A 16 -17.59 1.41 25.06
CA ASN A 16 -17.95 2.83 25.10
C ASN A 16 -17.42 3.65 23.91
N GLN A 17 -16.80 2.99 22.93
CA GLN A 17 -16.19 3.62 21.77
C GLN A 17 -16.60 2.86 20.48
N GLY A 18 -16.46 3.54 19.35
CA GLY A 18 -16.64 2.86 18.05
C GLY A 18 -15.59 1.78 17.85
N VAL A 19 -16.04 0.57 17.51
CA VAL A 19 -15.17 -0.54 17.15
C VAL A 19 -14.65 -0.31 15.73
N SER A 20 -13.32 -0.30 15.57
CA SER A 20 -12.65 -0.11 14.28
C SER A 20 -12.29 -1.43 13.62
N CYS A 21 -11.89 -2.43 14.40
CA CYS A 21 -11.46 -3.73 13.89
C CYS A 21 -11.70 -4.85 14.92
N LEU A 22 -11.85 -6.06 14.41
CA LEU A 22 -12.09 -7.27 15.18
C LEU A 22 -11.24 -8.41 14.62
N THR A 23 -10.72 -9.27 15.50
CA THR A 23 -10.19 -10.57 15.12
C THR A 23 -10.38 -11.58 16.24
N ALA A 24 -10.34 -12.87 15.91
CA ALA A 24 -10.42 -13.94 16.89
C ALA A 24 -9.35 -14.99 16.63
N GLY A 25 -8.91 -15.67 17.66
CA GLY A 25 -7.92 -16.75 17.58
C GLY A 25 -7.27 -17.04 18.94
N VAL A 26 -6.29 -17.95 18.92
CA VAL A 26 -5.59 -18.38 20.14
C VAL A 26 -4.48 -17.39 20.47
N LEU A 27 -4.71 -16.52 21.46
CA LEU A 27 -3.67 -15.62 21.98
C LEU A 27 -2.86 -16.28 23.10
N ASN A 28 -3.54 -17.06 23.98
CA ASN A 28 -2.89 -17.83 25.02
C ASN A 28 -2.95 -19.32 24.68
N PRO A 29 -1.83 -19.95 24.29
CA PRO A 29 -1.80 -21.38 23.93
C PRO A 29 -2.21 -22.31 25.08
N GLN A 30 -2.12 -21.85 26.34
CA GLN A 30 -2.47 -22.64 27.51
C GLN A 30 -3.98 -22.78 27.72
N LEU A 31 -4.78 -21.84 27.19
CA LEU A 31 -6.23 -21.87 27.31
C LEU A 31 -6.89 -22.84 26.32
N GLY A 32 -6.26 -23.06 25.14
CA GLY A 32 -6.72 -24.02 24.14
C GLY A 32 -8.01 -23.63 23.41
N TYR A 33 -8.48 -22.39 23.53
CA TYR A 33 -9.62 -21.82 22.82
C TYR A 33 -9.36 -20.39 22.37
N ASP A 34 -10.17 -19.92 21.44
CA ASP A 34 -10.02 -18.60 20.83
C ASP A 34 -10.48 -17.48 21.78
N CYS A 35 -9.79 -16.37 21.76
CA CYS A 35 -10.23 -15.12 22.36
C CYS A 35 -10.65 -14.12 21.28
N LEU A 36 -11.46 -13.14 21.66
CA LEU A 36 -11.89 -12.04 20.82
C LEU A 36 -11.00 -10.81 21.08
N LEU A 37 -10.39 -10.27 20.05
CA LEU A 37 -9.67 -9.01 20.09
C LEU A 37 -10.53 -7.91 19.47
N VAL A 38 -10.71 -6.82 20.21
CA VAL A 38 -11.51 -5.67 19.80
C VAL A 38 -10.65 -4.42 19.80
N GLY A 39 -10.44 -3.85 18.62
CA GLY A 39 -9.74 -2.58 18.46
C GLY A 39 -10.72 -1.41 18.38
N THR A 40 -10.37 -0.33 19.05
CA THR A 40 -11.07 0.95 19.00
C THR A 40 -10.10 2.06 18.63
N GLN A 41 -10.57 3.29 18.55
CA GLN A 41 -9.71 4.44 18.27
C GLN A 41 -8.61 4.68 19.31
N THR A 42 -8.78 4.16 20.53
CA THR A 42 -7.84 4.44 21.64
C THR A 42 -7.42 3.21 22.41
N ASN A 43 -8.09 2.08 22.23
CA ASN A 43 -7.91 0.92 23.09
C ASN A 43 -7.93 -0.40 22.32
N LEU A 44 -7.21 -1.37 22.88
CA LEU A 44 -7.28 -2.77 22.53
C LEU A 44 -7.83 -3.56 23.72
N LEU A 45 -8.93 -4.28 23.49
CA LEU A 45 -9.51 -5.23 24.42
C LEU A 45 -9.23 -6.64 23.95
N ALA A 46 -8.64 -7.46 24.80
CA ALA A 46 -8.59 -8.90 24.63
C ALA A 46 -9.62 -9.53 25.58
N TYR A 47 -10.57 -10.25 25.00
CA TYR A 47 -11.76 -10.74 25.70
C TYR A 47 -11.88 -12.24 25.59
N ASP A 48 -12.00 -12.89 26.74
CA ASP A 48 -12.30 -14.32 26.86
C ASP A 48 -13.82 -14.54 26.75
N VAL A 49 -14.26 -14.98 25.59
CA VAL A 49 -15.67 -15.21 25.31
C VAL A 49 -16.23 -16.38 26.13
N PHE A 50 -15.40 -17.39 26.42
CA PHE A 50 -15.83 -18.58 27.16
C PHE A 50 -16.13 -18.27 28.62
N ASN A 51 -15.24 -17.52 29.29
CA ASN A 51 -15.39 -17.14 30.68
C ASN A 51 -16.11 -15.79 30.87
N ASN A 52 -16.48 -15.11 29.78
CA ASN A 52 -17.11 -13.79 29.79
C ASN A 52 -16.31 -12.77 30.64
N SER A 53 -15.00 -12.68 30.38
CA SER A 53 -14.07 -11.85 31.15
C SER A 53 -13.00 -11.19 30.26
N ASP A 54 -12.53 -10.02 30.69
CA ASP A 54 -11.42 -9.36 30.04
C ASP A 54 -10.11 -10.10 30.36
N LEU A 55 -9.31 -10.41 29.34
CA LEU A 55 -7.93 -10.86 29.54
C LEU A 55 -7.04 -9.67 29.84
N PHE A 56 -7.11 -8.64 29.01
CA PHE A 56 -6.50 -7.34 29.26
C PHE A 56 -7.20 -6.23 28.50
N TYR A 57 -7.03 -5.01 28.98
CA TYR A 57 -7.48 -3.78 28.36
C TYR A 57 -6.32 -2.80 28.30
N LYS A 58 -5.87 -2.43 27.11
CA LYS A 58 -4.71 -1.56 26.90
C LYS A 58 -5.07 -0.31 26.14
N GLU A 59 -4.53 0.81 26.59
CA GLU A 59 -4.57 2.05 25.83
C GLU A 59 -3.56 2.00 24.68
N VAL A 60 -4.02 2.33 23.48
CA VAL A 60 -3.23 2.39 22.26
C VAL A 60 -3.29 3.82 21.74
N THR A 61 -2.23 4.56 21.98
CA THR A 61 -2.17 5.99 21.70
C THR A 61 -2.29 6.34 20.21
N ASP A 62 -1.89 5.44 19.32
CA ASP A 62 -1.94 5.63 17.87
C ASP A 62 -3.21 5.03 17.22
N GLY A 63 -4.10 4.45 18.02
CA GLY A 63 -5.32 3.79 17.56
C GLY A 63 -5.10 2.37 17.06
N ALA A 64 -6.20 1.63 16.82
CA ALA A 64 -6.20 0.31 16.23
C ALA A 64 -7.08 0.32 14.98
N ASN A 65 -6.48 0.42 13.79
CA ASN A 65 -7.18 0.41 12.51
C ASN A 65 -7.28 -1.01 11.93
N ALA A 66 -6.30 -1.86 12.22
CA ALA A 66 -6.25 -3.26 11.82
C ALA A 66 -5.64 -4.11 12.94
N ILE A 67 -6.06 -5.36 13.04
CA ILE A 67 -5.53 -6.34 13.99
C ILE A 67 -5.24 -7.65 13.27
N VAL A 68 -4.12 -8.27 13.62
CA VAL A 68 -3.82 -9.66 13.27
C VAL A 68 -3.30 -10.39 14.50
N LEU A 69 -3.61 -11.67 14.63
CA LEU A 69 -3.21 -12.52 15.73
C LEU A 69 -2.35 -13.67 15.23
N GLY A 70 -1.20 -13.90 15.86
CA GLY A 70 -0.35 -15.05 15.54
C GLY A 70 1.08 -14.91 16.00
N MET A 71 1.91 -15.85 15.57
CA MET A 71 3.36 -15.86 15.81
C MET A 71 4.06 -14.91 14.84
N LEU A 72 5.02 -14.14 15.32
CA LEU A 72 5.86 -13.25 14.52
C LEU A 72 7.34 -13.60 14.73
N GLY A 73 8.02 -13.99 13.67
CA GLY A 73 9.46 -14.28 13.66
C GLY A 73 9.89 -15.25 14.76
N ASP A 74 10.86 -14.83 15.56
CA ASP A 74 11.44 -15.62 16.67
C ASP A 74 10.74 -15.38 18.03
N ILE A 75 9.69 -14.55 18.08
CA ILE A 75 8.96 -14.27 19.32
C ILE A 75 8.25 -15.54 19.78
N SER A 76 8.51 -15.94 21.00
CA SER A 76 8.11 -17.25 21.56
C SER A 76 6.61 -17.40 21.88
N SER A 77 5.86 -16.30 21.84
CA SER A 77 4.41 -16.29 22.15
C SER A 77 3.60 -15.67 21.01
N PRO A 78 2.36 -16.10 20.80
CA PRO A 78 1.45 -15.41 19.88
C PRO A 78 1.27 -13.96 20.32
N LEU A 79 1.17 -13.06 19.35
CA LEU A 79 0.96 -11.64 19.57
C LEU A 79 -0.37 -11.18 18.99
N ALA A 80 -1.06 -10.31 19.72
CA ALA A 80 -2.08 -9.42 19.19
C ALA A 80 -1.38 -8.21 18.56
N ILE A 81 -1.21 -8.22 17.24
CA ILE A 81 -0.52 -7.15 16.51
C ILE A 81 -1.54 -6.18 15.98
N ILE A 82 -1.39 -4.92 16.32
CA ILE A 82 -2.26 -3.83 15.89
C ILE A 82 -1.49 -2.86 15.01
N GLY A 83 -2.18 -2.34 14.00
CA GLY A 83 -1.73 -1.23 13.17
C GLY A 83 -2.59 -0.01 13.42
N GLY A 84 -1.97 1.08 13.78
CA GLY A 84 -2.60 2.37 14.01
C GLY A 84 -2.42 3.35 12.84
N ASN A 85 -2.31 4.63 13.15
CA ASN A 85 -2.14 5.67 12.14
C ASN A 85 -0.76 5.63 11.45
N CYS A 86 0.28 5.23 12.17
CA CYS A 86 1.61 4.96 11.63
C CYS A 86 2.41 3.99 12.50
N ALA A 87 1.91 3.58 13.67
CA ALA A 87 2.60 2.66 14.55
C ALA A 87 2.06 1.25 14.42
N LEU A 88 2.95 0.29 14.61
CA LEU A 88 2.67 -1.13 14.75
C LEU A 88 3.06 -1.53 16.16
N GLN A 89 2.15 -2.22 16.87
CA GLN A 89 2.40 -2.70 18.23
C GLN A 89 1.94 -4.14 18.37
N GLY A 90 2.68 -4.94 19.14
CA GLY A 90 2.35 -6.34 19.42
C GLY A 90 2.31 -6.62 20.91
N PHE A 91 1.21 -7.16 21.38
CA PHE A 91 0.97 -7.49 22.77
C PHE A 91 0.83 -9.00 22.96
N ASP A 92 1.44 -9.53 24.02
CA ASP A 92 1.25 -10.92 24.43
C ASP A 92 -0.09 -11.11 25.18
N TYR A 93 -0.33 -12.33 25.67
CA TYR A 93 -1.56 -12.67 26.42
C TYR A 93 -1.69 -11.95 27.77
N GLU A 94 -0.60 -11.42 28.33
CA GLU A 94 -0.61 -10.60 29.56
C GLU A 94 -0.75 -9.10 29.25
N GLY A 95 -0.71 -8.73 27.97
CA GLY A 95 -0.74 -7.35 27.50
C GLY A 95 0.62 -6.66 27.60
N ASN A 96 1.73 -7.40 27.64
CA ASN A 96 3.07 -6.82 27.56
C ASN A 96 3.37 -6.41 26.11
N ASP A 97 3.96 -5.21 25.93
CA ASP A 97 4.40 -4.68 24.64
C ASP A 97 5.73 -5.36 24.24
N LEU A 98 5.68 -6.36 23.36
CA LEU A 98 6.83 -7.11 22.89
C LEU A 98 7.33 -6.69 21.51
N PHE A 99 6.51 -5.98 20.76
CA PHE A 99 6.83 -5.53 19.40
C PHE A 99 6.36 -4.12 19.17
N TRP A 100 7.22 -3.27 18.63
CA TRP A 100 6.86 -1.93 18.21
C TRP A 100 7.73 -1.44 17.06
N THR A 101 7.10 -0.93 16.00
CA THR A 101 7.79 -0.24 14.91
C THR A 101 6.88 0.81 14.28
N VAL A 102 7.38 1.51 13.27
CA VAL A 102 6.62 2.54 12.54
C VAL A 102 6.56 2.23 11.05
N THR A 103 5.47 2.64 10.43
CA THR A 103 5.25 2.54 8.98
C THR A 103 5.01 3.93 8.37
N GLY A 104 4.77 4.02 7.06
CA GLY A 104 4.73 5.30 6.35
C GLY A 104 3.46 6.10 6.55
N ASP A 105 2.32 5.44 6.69
CA ASP A 105 1.01 6.08 6.84
C ASP A 105 0.02 5.15 7.57
N ASN A 106 -1.25 5.54 7.62
CA ASN A 106 -2.31 4.78 8.27
C ASN A 106 -2.30 3.33 7.79
N VAL A 107 -2.25 2.41 8.75
CA VAL A 107 -2.36 0.98 8.48
C VAL A 107 -3.81 0.65 8.16
N ARG A 108 -4.04 -0.06 7.06
CA ARG A 108 -5.37 -0.49 6.61
C ARG A 108 -5.56 -2.00 6.69
N SER A 109 -4.47 -2.75 6.54
CA SER A 109 -4.53 -4.20 6.58
C SER A 109 -3.24 -4.79 7.12
N LEU A 110 -3.38 -5.89 7.84
CA LEU A 110 -2.29 -6.69 8.39
C LEU A 110 -2.50 -8.17 8.04
N ALA A 111 -1.41 -8.87 7.75
CA ALA A 111 -1.43 -10.32 7.57
C ALA A 111 -0.11 -10.93 8.04
N LEU A 112 -0.12 -12.20 8.42
CA LEU A 112 1.08 -12.97 8.79
C LEU A 112 1.31 -14.06 7.74
N CYS A 113 2.48 -14.04 7.09
CA CYS A 113 2.84 -14.92 6.00
C CYS A 113 4.30 -15.36 6.14
N ASP A 114 4.62 -16.61 5.80
CA ASP A 114 6.00 -17.08 5.67
C ASP A 114 6.58 -16.57 4.33
N PHE A 115 7.01 -15.31 4.34
CA PHE A 115 7.40 -14.60 3.13
C PHE A 115 8.74 -15.07 2.55
N ASP A 116 9.72 -15.37 3.40
CA ASP A 116 11.05 -15.82 2.97
C ASP A 116 11.16 -17.34 2.82
N GLY A 117 10.22 -18.11 3.38
CA GLY A 117 10.17 -19.57 3.29
C GLY A 117 11.01 -20.28 4.36
N ASP A 118 11.32 -19.62 5.47
CA ASP A 118 12.09 -20.18 6.58
C ASP A 118 11.22 -20.93 7.62
N GLY A 119 9.91 -20.95 7.43
CA GLY A 119 8.91 -21.57 8.32
C GLY A 119 8.44 -20.66 9.45
N LYS A 120 8.95 -19.43 9.55
CA LYS A 120 8.48 -18.40 10.47
C LYS A 120 7.61 -17.40 9.70
N LYS A 121 6.78 -16.67 10.42
CA LYS A 121 5.88 -15.70 9.77
C LYS A 121 6.43 -14.28 9.90
N GLU A 122 6.46 -13.57 8.79
CA GLU A 122 6.68 -12.14 8.70
C GLU A 122 5.34 -11.41 8.71
N LEU A 123 5.38 -10.14 9.14
CA LEU A 123 4.22 -9.26 9.16
C LEU A 123 4.11 -8.47 7.86
N LEU A 124 3.05 -8.71 7.10
CA LEU A 124 2.65 -7.91 5.95
C LEU A 124 1.81 -6.72 6.42
N VAL A 125 2.17 -5.54 6.00
CA VAL A 125 1.51 -4.27 6.36
C VAL A 125 1.09 -3.53 5.11
N GLY A 126 -0.21 -3.34 4.92
CA GLY A 126 -0.78 -2.50 3.87
C GLY A 126 -1.19 -1.13 4.42
N SER A 127 -0.68 -0.06 3.81
CA SER A 127 -0.84 1.31 4.28
C SER A 127 -1.52 2.23 3.26
N GLU A 128 -1.92 3.42 3.70
CA GLU A 128 -2.52 4.45 2.84
C GLU A 128 -1.51 5.15 1.93
N ASP A 129 -0.22 5.01 2.16
CA ASP A 129 0.87 5.50 1.30
C ASP A 129 1.11 4.65 0.04
N PHE A 130 0.26 3.62 -0.17
CA PHE A 130 0.23 2.69 -1.31
C PHE A 130 1.32 1.63 -1.26
N ASP A 131 2.02 1.48 -0.14
CA ASP A 131 3.07 0.49 0.01
C ASP A 131 2.60 -0.72 0.82
N ILE A 132 3.03 -1.89 0.37
CA ILE A 132 2.99 -3.13 1.14
C ILE A 132 4.39 -3.36 1.69
N ARG A 133 4.53 -3.32 3.01
CA ARG A 133 5.80 -3.58 3.69
C ARG A 133 5.78 -4.91 4.39
N VAL A 134 6.90 -5.61 4.32
CA VAL A 134 7.09 -6.89 5.00
C VAL A 134 8.09 -6.70 6.11
N PHE A 135 7.66 -6.95 7.34
CA PHE A 135 8.49 -6.84 8.54
C PHE A 135 8.85 -8.23 9.06
N LYS A 136 10.14 -8.46 9.22
CA LYS A 136 10.68 -9.57 10.01
C LYS A 136 11.09 -9.00 11.36
N GLU A 137 10.26 -9.23 12.39
CA GLU A 137 10.35 -8.47 13.63
C GLU A 137 10.29 -6.95 13.35
N ASP A 138 11.32 -6.19 13.68
CA ASP A 138 11.38 -4.74 13.41
C ASP A 138 12.05 -4.40 12.07
N GLU A 139 12.60 -5.34 11.31
CA GLU A 139 13.29 -5.08 10.05
C GLU A 139 12.34 -5.16 8.86
N ILE A 140 12.42 -4.19 7.94
CA ILE A 140 11.71 -4.25 6.66
C ILE A 140 12.54 -5.08 5.67
N VAL A 141 12.07 -6.28 5.37
CA VAL A 141 12.74 -7.20 4.43
C VAL A 141 12.32 -7.00 2.98
N ALA A 142 11.12 -6.44 2.75
CA ALA A 142 10.64 -6.11 1.42
C ALA A 142 9.66 -4.93 1.47
N GLU A 143 9.63 -4.14 0.38
CA GLU A 143 8.70 -3.04 0.17
C GLU A 143 8.21 -3.08 -1.27
N MET A 144 6.89 -3.10 -1.47
CA MET A 144 6.25 -3.16 -2.78
C MET A 144 5.27 -2.00 -2.90
N SER A 145 5.49 -1.14 -3.91
CA SER A 145 4.63 0.02 -4.14
C SER A 145 3.51 -0.33 -5.12
N GLU A 146 2.29 0.02 -4.77
CA GLU A 146 1.09 -0.12 -5.57
C GLU A 146 0.56 1.24 -6.02
N THR A 147 -0.50 1.23 -6.80
CA THR A 147 -1.06 2.44 -7.43
C THR A 147 -2.07 3.16 -6.56
N GLU A 148 -2.53 2.51 -5.47
CA GLU A 148 -3.60 3.03 -4.60
C GLU A 148 -3.51 2.40 -3.20
N THR A 149 -4.27 2.92 -2.24
CA THR A 149 -4.35 2.43 -0.87
C THR A 149 -4.63 0.92 -0.80
N ILE A 150 -3.85 0.20 -0.01
CA ILE A 150 -4.02 -1.22 0.25
C ILE A 150 -5.15 -1.40 1.27
N THR A 151 -6.28 -1.97 0.83
CA THR A 151 -7.46 -2.14 1.69
C THR A 151 -7.52 -3.48 2.39
N ALA A 152 -6.94 -4.52 1.81
CA ALA A 152 -6.91 -5.85 2.40
C ALA A 152 -5.70 -6.66 1.96
N LEU A 153 -5.21 -7.50 2.86
CA LEU A 153 -4.16 -8.50 2.65
C LEU A 153 -4.66 -9.85 3.17
N SER A 154 -4.37 -10.93 2.46
CA SER A 154 -4.72 -12.30 2.88
C SER A 154 -3.56 -13.25 2.58
N PRO A 155 -3.01 -13.94 3.59
CA PRO A 155 -1.97 -14.94 3.34
C PRO A 155 -2.56 -16.10 2.56
N MET A 156 -1.78 -16.66 1.65
CA MET A 156 -2.12 -17.83 0.86
C MET A 156 -1.13 -18.97 1.16
N TYR A 157 -0.96 -19.87 0.23
CA TYR A 157 -0.03 -20.98 0.40
C TYR A 157 1.43 -20.53 0.22
N GLY A 158 2.31 -20.91 1.16
CA GLY A 158 3.75 -20.60 1.13
C GLY A 158 4.01 -19.10 1.26
N SER A 159 4.84 -18.55 0.39
CA SER A 159 5.20 -17.13 0.34
C SER A 159 4.20 -16.23 -0.39
N ARG A 160 3.06 -16.81 -0.82
CA ARG A 160 2.03 -16.09 -1.58
C ARG A 160 1.06 -15.38 -0.69
N PHE A 161 0.60 -14.22 -1.16
CA PHE A 161 -0.46 -13.48 -0.51
C PHE A 161 -1.30 -12.71 -1.54
N GLY A 162 -2.61 -12.67 -1.25
CA GLY A 162 -3.55 -11.84 -1.99
C GLY A 162 -3.59 -10.41 -1.43
N TYR A 163 -3.86 -9.45 -2.30
CA TYR A 163 -4.04 -8.05 -1.92
C TYR A 163 -5.22 -7.41 -2.66
N ALA A 164 -5.79 -6.40 -2.04
CA ALA A 164 -6.83 -5.57 -2.65
C ALA A 164 -6.50 -4.08 -2.47
N LEU A 165 -6.85 -3.28 -3.47
CA LEU A 165 -6.68 -1.83 -3.48
C LEU A 165 -8.03 -1.13 -3.48
N SER A 166 -8.06 0.12 -3.00
CA SER A 166 -9.28 0.94 -2.93
C SER A 166 -9.92 1.22 -4.30
N ASN A 167 -9.15 1.17 -5.38
CA ASN A 167 -9.63 1.39 -6.75
C ASN A 167 -10.26 0.16 -7.44
N GLY A 168 -10.46 -0.95 -6.69
CA GLY A 168 -11.03 -2.19 -7.23
C GLY A 168 -10.03 -3.13 -7.88
N THR A 169 -8.74 -2.90 -7.70
CA THR A 169 -7.68 -3.84 -8.10
C THR A 169 -7.54 -4.94 -7.04
N VAL A 170 -7.40 -6.18 -7.50
CA VAL A 170 -7.12 -7.36 -6.69
C VAL A 170 -6.04 -8.18 -7.39
N GLY A 171 -5.11 -8.73 -6.64
CA GLY A 171 -4.03 -9.52 -7.21
C GLY A 171 -3.34 -10.44 -6.21
N VAL A 172 -2.34 -11.17 -6.69
CA VAL A 172 -1.52 -12.08 -5.90
C VAL A 172 -0.04 -11.78 -6.13
N TYR A 173 0.70 -11.72 -5.04
CA TYR A 173 2.15 -11.71 -5.01
C TYR A 173 2.71 -13.07 -4.60
N ASP A 174 3.86 -13.44 -5.14
CA ASP A 174 4.73 -14.46 -4.59
C ASP A 174 6.06 -13.80 -4.22
N LYS A 175 6.32 -13.67 -2.94
CA LYS A 175 7.37 -12.79 -2.43
C LYS A 175 7.16 -11.36 -2.96
N ALA A 176 8.20 -10.75 -3.53
CA ALA A 176 8.12 -9.42 -4.14
C ALA A 176 7.68 -9.44 -5.63
N SER A 177 7.42 -10.61 -6.21
CA SER A 177 6.99 -10.74 -7.61
C SER A 177 5.48 -10.83 -7.75
N ARG A 178 4.89 -9.94 -8.54
CA ARG A 178 3.46 -9.97 -8.83
C ARG A 178 3.15 -11.11 -9.82
N TYR A 179 2.27 -12.04 -9.44
CA TYR A 179 1.82 -13.12 -10.31
C TYR A 179 0.79 -12.65 -11.32
N TRP A 180 -0.28 -12.05 -10.81
CA TRP A 180 -1.35 -11.51 -11.62
C TRP A 180 -2.07 -10.39 -10.86
N ARG A 181 -2.76 -9.57 -11.61
CA ARG A 181 -3.72 -8.61 -11.06
C ARG A 181 -4.89 -8.42 -12.00
N ILE A 182 -6.01 -8.07 -11.45
CA ILE A 182 -7.21 -7.70 -12.17
C ILE A 182 -7.73 -6.37 -11.64
N LYS A 183 -8.39 -5.61 -12.49
CA LYS A 183 -9.08 -4.38 -12.10
C LYS A 183 -10.57 -4.51 -12.35
N SER A 184 -11.37 -4.16 -11.36
CA SER A 184 -12.83 -4.11 -11.41
C SER A 184 -13.31 -2.66 -11.26
N LYS A 185 -14.52 -2.38 -11.79
CA LYS A 185 -15.23 -1.12 -11.51
C LYS A 185 -15.82 -1.09 -10.09
N ASN A 186 -15.90 -2.25 -9.43
CA ASN A 186 -16.43 -2.39 -8.09
C ASN A 186 -15.27 -2.44 -7.09
N HIS A 187 -15.53 -2.03 -5.84
CA HIS A 187 -14.54 -2.12 -4.77
C HIS A 187 -14.53 -3.52 -4.17
N ALA A 188 -13.34 -4.06 -3.90
CA ALA A 188 -13.16 -5.27 -3.12
C ALA A 188 -13.41 -4.93 -1.63
N MET A 189 -14.47 -5.49 -1.06
CA MET A 189 -14.88 -5.22 0.31
C MET A 189 -14.19 -6.14 1.31
N SER A 190 -13.90 -7.38 0.89
CA SER A 190 -13.19 -8.37 1.69
C SER A 190 -12.49 -9.35 0.76
N ILE A 191 -11.30 -9.80 1.14
CA ILE A 191 -10.60 -10.91 0.49
C ILE A 191 -10.23 -11.97 1.53
N HIS A 192 -10.20 -13.21 1.11
CA HIS A 192 -9.82 -14.33 1.95
C HIS A 192 -9.24 -15.46 1.10
N ALA A 193 -8.24 -16.16 1.61
CA ALA A 193 -7.68 -17.32 0.94
C ALA A 193 -8.35 -18.58 1.48
N PHE A 194 -8.89 -19.42 0.60
CA PHE A 194 -9.58 -20.64 0.99
C PHE A 194 -9.45 -21.70 -0.10
N ASP A 195 -9.14 -22.94 0.28
CA ASP A 195 -9.08 -24.09 -0.65
C ASP A 195 -10.52 -24.60 -0.91
N LEU A 196 -11.17 -23.98 -1.88
CA LEU A 196 -12.57 -24.27 -2.21
C LEU A 196 -12.72 -25.57 -3.00
N ASN A 197 -11.70 -25.94 -3.78
CA ASN A 197 -11.72 -27.14 -4.61
C ASN A 197 -11.06 -28.35 -3.94
N SER A 198 -10.50 -28.19 -2.73
CA SER A 198 -9.76 -29.17 -1.93
C SER A 198 -8.53 -29.76 -2.64
N ASP A 199 -7.79 -28.97 -3.44
CA ASP A 199 -6.56 -29.41 -4.11
C ASP A 199 -5.28 -29.15 -3.29
N GLY A 200 -5.43 -28.57 -2.11
CA GLY A 200 -4.34 -28.20 -1.21
C GLY A 200 -3.72 -26.85 -1.52
N VAL A 201 -4.26 -26.10 -2.50
CA VAL A 201 -3.84 -24.74 -2.85
C VAL A 201 -5.02 -23.80 -2.66
N CYS A 202 -4.85 -22.74 -1.89
CA CYS A 202 -5.94 -21.79 -1.63
C CYS A 202 -6.20 -20.92 -2.86
N GLU A 203 -7.46 -20.80 -3.23
CA GLU A 203 -7.96 -19.76 -4.12
C GLU A 203 -8.08 -18.43 -3.39
N LEU A 204 -7.96 -17.32 -4.14
CA LEU A 204 -8.28 -15.99 -3.63
C LEU A 204 -9.78 -15.72 -3.80
N ILE A 205 -10.49 -15.68 -2.67
CA ILE A 205 -11.91 -15.35 -2.62
C ILE A 205 -12.05 -13.84 -2.47
N THR A 206 -12.85 -13.21 -3.32
CA THR A 206 -13.09 -11.77 -3.27
C THR A 206 -14.58 -11.47 -3.17
N GLY A 207 -14.97 -10.70 -2.17
CA GLY A 207 -16.31 -10.13 -2.02
C GLY A 207 -16.35 -8.69 -2.49
N TRP A 208 -17.28 -8.38 -3.39
CA TRP A 208 -17.36 -7.10 -4.08
C TRP A 208 -18.51 -6.22 -3.57
N SER A 209 -18.38 -4.91 -3.76
CA SER A 209 -19.38 -3.90 -3.39
C SER A 209 -20.71 -4.05 -4.11
N ASN A 210 -20.76 -4.77 -5.24
CA ASN A 210 -21.99 -5.07 -5.97
C ASN A 210 -22.63 -6.42 -5.56
N GLY A 211 -22.16 -7.05 -4.49
CA GLY A 211 -22.67 -8.33 -3.99
C GLY A 211 -22.05 -9.58 -4.65
N LYS A 212 -21.20 -9.40 -5.67
CA LYS A 212 -20.51 -10.54 -6.29
C LYS A 212 -19.48 -11.12 -5.34
N VAL A 213 -19.42 -12.46 -5.28
CA VAL A 213 -18.32 -13.22 -4.69
C VAL A 213 -17.69 -14.04 -5.80
N ASP A 214 -16.37 -13.95 -5.97
CA ASP A 214 -15.65 -14.80 -6.90
C ASP A 214 -14.42 -15.44 -6.23
N ALA A 215 -14.17 -16.70 -6.62
CA ALA A 215 -12.97 -17.45 -6.27
C ALA A 215 -12.06 -17.50 -7.49
N ARG A 216 -10.80 -17.14 -7.33
CA ARG A 216 -9.81 -17.06 -8.39
C ARG A 216 -8.61 -17.95 -8.11
N SER A 217 -8.13 -18.60 -9.17
CA SER A 217 -6.88 -19.37 -9.12
C SER A 217 -5.71 -18.50 -8.63
N ASP A 218 -4.91 -19.07 -7.74
CA ASP A 218 -3.70 -18.44 -7.20
C ASP A 218 -2.67 -18.07 -8.28
N ARG A 219 -2.58 -18.86 -9.36
CA ARG A 219 -1.56 -18.71 -10.42
C ARG A 219 -2.00 -17.86 -11.59
N THR A 220 -3.24 -18.03 -12.04
CA THR A 220 -3.70 -17.44 -13.32
C THR A 220 -4.66 -16.27 -13.10
N GLY A 221 -5.27 -16.14 -11.92
CA GLY A 221 -6.33 -15.17 -11.64
C GLY A 221 -7.65 -15.47 -12.34
N GLU A 222 -7.78 -16.63 -13.01
CA GLU A 222 -9.02 -17.07 -13.64
C GLU A 222 -10.10 -17.36 -12.58
N VAL A 223 -11.34 -17.04 -12.91
CA VAL A 223 -12.48 -17.28 -12.01
C VAL A 223 -12.86 -18.76 -12.06
N ILE A 224 -12.69 -19.44 -10.92
CA ILE A 224 -13.07 -20.84 -10.74
C ILE A 224 -14.53 -20.96 -10.30
N PHE A 225 -14.96 -20.08 -9.41
CA PHE A 225 -16.31 -20.06 -8.85
C PHE A 225 -16.80 -18.61 -8.74
N LYS A 226 -18.11 -18.41 -8.86
CA LYS A 226 -18.77 -17.13 -8.63
C LYS A 226 -20.17 -17.29 -8.08
N ASP A 227 -20.55 -16.41 -7.19
CA ASP A 227 -21.91 -16.28 -6.66
C ASP A 227 -22.28 -14.78 -6.53
N ASN A 228 -23.55 -14.47 -6.30
CA ASN A 228 -24.02 -13.10 -6.17
C ASN A 228 -25.01 -12.99 -5.00
N PHE A 229 -24.74 -12.03 -4.11
CA PHE A 229 -25.68 -11.53 -3.13
C PHE A 229 -26.54 -10.40 -3.71
N ALA A 230 -27.65 -10.10 -3.08
CA ALA A 230 -28.51 -9.00 -3.47
C ALA A 230 -27.90 -7.62 -3.15
N SER A 231 -27.01 -7.55 -2.15
CA SER A 231 -26.33 -6.34 -1.69
C SER A 231 -24.83 -6.54 -1.56
N SER A 232 -24.10 -5.48 -1.25
CA SER A 232 -22.64 -5.51 -1.04
C SER A 232 -22.22 -6.60 -0.06
N VAL A 233 -21.12 -7.28 -0.33
CA VAL A 233 -20.47 -8.18 0.62
C VAL A 233 -19.96 -7.38 1.80
N ALA A 234 -20.23 -7.83 3.02
CA ALA A 234 -19.76 -7.19 4.25
C ALA A 234 -18.46 -7.80 4.78
N GLY A 235 -18.31 -9.13 4.64
CA GLY A 235 -17.13 -9.83 5.10
C GLY A 235 -17.11 -11.29 4.66
N ILE A 236 -15.92 -11.85 4.67
CA ILE A 236 -15.62 -13.25 4.36
C ILE A 236 -14.76 -13.78 5.49
N VAL A 237 -15.15 -14.92 6.05
CA VAL A 237 -14.43 -15.61 7.11
C VAL A 237 -14.47 -17.12 6.88
N GLU A 238 -13.59 -17.84 7.53
CA GLU A 238 -13.62 -19.31 7.58
C GLU A 238 -13.85 -19.79 9.01
N GLY A 239 -14.50 -20.93 9.13
CA GLY A 239 -14.74 -21.54 10.42
C GLY A 239 -15.49 -22.87 10.30
N ASP A 240 -15.35 -23.73 11.30
CA ASP A 240 -16.14 -24.95 11.42
C ASP A 240 -17.52 -24.65 12.06
N TYR A 241 -18.39 -23.98 11.30
CA TYR A 241 -19.74 -23.63 11.75
C TYR A 241 -20.62 -24.86 11.99
N ARG A 242 -20.35 -25.93 11.23
CA ARG A 242 -21.13 -27.17 11.34
C ARG A 242 -20.67 -28.09 12.48
N MET A 243 -19.52 -27.78 13.08
CA MET A 243 -18.87 -28.59 14.13
C MET A 243 -18.64 -30.06 13.66
N ASP A 244 -18.31 -30.24 12.39
CA ASP A 244 -18.02 -31.54 11.78
C ASP A 244 -16.50 -31.78 11.56
N GLY A 245 -15.65 -30.84 12.01
CA GLY A 245 -14.21 -30.90 11.88
C GLY A 245 -13.68 -30.36 10.54
N ASN A 246 -14.59 -29.91 9.66
CA ASN A 246 -14.22 -29.30 8.39
C ASN A 246 -14.52 -27.80 8.41
N THR A 247 -13.59 -26.99 7.99
CA THR A 247 -13.80 -25.56 7.84
C THR A 247 -14.69 -25.26 6.64
N GLN A 248 -15.59 -24.31 6.79
CA GLN A 248 -16.44 -23.77 5.74
C GLN A 248 -16.05 -22.32 5.47
N LEU A 249 -16.17 -21.90 4.22
CA LEU A 249 -16.10 -20.50 3.84
C LEU A 249 -17.46 -19.85 4.10
N ILE A 250 -17.49 -18.77 4.86
CA ILE A 250 -18.71 -18.05 5.24
C ILE A 250 -18.63 -16.63 4.67
N CYS A 251 -19.60 -16.28 3.83
CA CYS A 251 -19.73 -14.94 3.26
C CYS A 251 -20.99 -14.27 3.80
N CYS A 252 -20.87 -13.00 4.20
CA CYS A 252 -21.96 -12.20 4.71
C CYS A 252 -22.19 -10.98 3.84
N SER A 253 -23.45 -10.60 3.62
CA SER A 253 -23.83 -9.35 2.97
C SER A 253 -24.18 -8.25 3.99
N VAL A 254 -24.18 -7.00 3.54
CA VAL A 254 -24.57 -5.84 4.37
C VAL A 254 -26.02 -5.94 4.86
N ASP A 255 -26.90 -6.57 4.09
CA ASP A 255 -28.32 -6.79 4.46
C ASP A 255 -28.51 -7.93 5.47
N GLY A 256 -27.41 -8.61 5.88
CA GLY A 256 -27.45 -9.70 6.87
C GLY A 256 -27.70 -11.09 6.28
N GLU A 257 -27.66 -11.26 4.96
CA GLU A 257 -27.67 -12.58 4.35
C GLU A 257 -26.31 -13.27 4.59
N VAL A 258 -26.34 -14.52 5.06
CA VAL A 258 -25.15 -15.32 5.36
C VAL A 258 -25.20 -16.59 4.53
N ARG A 259 -24.14 -16.88 3.79
CA ARG A 259 -23.99 -18.12 3.01
C ARG A 259 -22.71 -18.83 3.40
N GLY A 260 -22.82 -20.15 3.64
CA GLY A 260 -21.68 -21.04 3.86
C GLY A 260 -21.40 -21.88 2.62
N TYR A 261 -20.13 -22.01 2.26
CA TYR A 261 -19.67 -22.82 1.13
C TYR A 261 -18.78 -23.94 1.66
N LEU A 262 -19.05 -25.16 1.18
CA LEU A 262 -18.26 -26.33 1.52
C LEU A 262 -17.17 -26.54 0.46
N PRO A 263 -15.96 -26.99 0.87
CA PRO A 263 -14.96 -27.44 -0.08
C PRO A 263 -15.50 -28.57 -0.96
N GLY A 264 -15.09 -28.60 -2.23
CA GLY A 264 -15.47 -29.67 -3.15
C GLY A 264 -15.02 -31.04 -2.65
N SER A 265 -15.84 -32.10 -2.84
CA SER A 265 -15.47 -33.43 -2.41
C SER A 265 -14.31 -34.01 -3.24
N GLN A 266 -13.38 -34.70 -2.57
CA GLN A 266 -12.19 -35.33 -3.19
C GLN A 266 -12.50 -36.40 -4.27
N GLU A 267 -13.73 -36.88 -4.34
CA GLU A 267 -14.09 -37.94 -5.30
C GLU A 267 -14.04 -37.53 -6.77
N MET A 268 -14.05 -36.22 -7.10
CA MET A 268 -13.87 -35.73 -8.47
C MET A 268 -12.40 -35.58 -8.90
N LYS A 269 -11.44 -35.76 -8.01
CA LYS A 269 -10.02 -35.43 -8.27
C LYS A 269 -9.23 -36.50 -9.04
N GLY A 270 -9.70 -37.72 -9.10
CA GLY A 270 -8.91 -38.82 -9.69
C GLY A 270 -8.61 -38.68 -11.18
N ASN A 271 -9.30 -37.79 -11.92
CA ASN A 271 -9.18 -37.69 -13.38
C ASN A 271 -8.96 -36.27 -13.95
N LEU A 272 -8.90 -35.22 -13.12
CA LEU A 272 -8.87 -33.83 -13.61
C LEU A 272 -7.49 -33.17 -13.52
N MET A 273 -6.59 -33.63 -12.66
CA MET A 273 -5.31 -32.93 -12.45
C MET A 273 -4.32 -33.10 -13.60
N ASP A 274 -4.23 -34.27 -14.23
CA ASP A 274 -3.33 -34.48 -15.38
C ASP A 274 -3.90 -33.91 -16.68
N THR A 275 -5.22 -33.88 -16.84
CA THR A 275 -5.86 -33.33 -18.05
C THR A 275 -5.92 -31.81 -18.07
N SER A 276 -5.95 -31.11 -16.92
CA SER A 276 -6.02 -29.66 -16.87
C SER A 276 -4.71 -29.01 -17.30
N ALA A 277 -3.56 -29.45 -16.78
CA ALA A 277 -2.25 -28.94 -17.17
C ALA A 277 -1.92 -29.25 -18.65
N GLU A 278 -2.30 -30.43 -19.12
CA GLU A 278 -2.17 -30.80 -20.54
C GLU A 278 -3.13 -29.98 -21.42
N GLN A 279 -4.36 -29.74 -20.98
CA GLN A 279 -5.32 -28.91 -21.72
C GLN A 279 -4.90 -27.44 -21.77
N ASP A 280 -4.33 -26.88 -20.70
CA ASP A 280 -3.83 -25.52 -20.70
C ASP A 280 -2.60 -25.38 -21.60
N LEU A 281 -1.69 -26.34 -21.57
CA LEU A 281 -0.56 -26.41 -22.49
C LEU A 281 -1.03 -26.56 -23.95
N ILE A 282 -2.03 -27.41 -24.23
CA ILE A 282 -2.64 -27.58 -25.55
C ILE A 282 -3.30 -26.27 -26.00
N ARG A 283 -3.99 -25.55 -25.08
CA ARG A 283 -4.62 -24.26 -25.38
C ARG A 283 -3.57 -23.21 -25.74
N GLU A 284 -2.50 -23.11 -24.94
CA GLU A 284 -1.38 -22.19 -25.18
C GLU A 284 -0.68 -22.49 -26.50
N LEU A 285 -0.34 -23.75 -26.73
CA LEU A 285 0.28 -24.19 -27.99
C LEU A 285 -0.64 -24.02 -29.21
N SER A 286 -1.96 -24.21 -29.03
CA SER A 286 -2.96 -23.97 -30.05
C SER A 286 -3.07 -22.50 -30.41
N GLN A 287 -3.03 -21.61 -29.39
CA GLN A 287 -3.05 -20.17 -29.58
C GLN A 287 -1.76 -19.67 -30.25
N LYS A 288 -0.62 -20.19 -29.84
CA LYS A 288 0.67 -19.91 -30.47
C LYS A 288 0.71 -20.38 -31.92
N LYS A 289 0.16 -21.58 -32.20
CA LYS A 289 0.00 -22.09 -33.56
C LYS A 289 -0.89 -21.19 -34.43
N GLN A 290 -2.04 -20.72 -33.87
CA GLN A 290 -2.92 -19.80 -34.61
C GLN A 290 -2.23 -18.46 -34.89
N ASN A 291 -1.50 -17.90 -33.95
CA ASN A 291 -0.75 -16.66 -34.14
C ASN A 291 0.33 -16.84 -35.23
N LEU A 292 1.09 -17.91 -35.17
CA LEU A 292 2.11 -18.23 -36.20
C LEU A 292 1.51 -18.46 -37.57
N LEU A 293 0.33 -19.11 -37.68
CA LEU A 293 -0.38 -19.29 -38.96
C LEU A 293 -0.88 -17.95 -39.51
N LEU A 294 -1.30 -17.03 -38.64
CA LEU A 294 -1.72 -15.68 -39.02
C LEU A 294 -0.52 -14.86 -39.51
N GLU A 295 0.63 -14.94 -38.82
CA GLU A 295 1.87 -14.34 -39.27
C GLU A 295 2.34 -14.90 -40.62
N LEU A 296 2.33 -16.23 -40.79
CA LEU A 296 2.70 -16.87 -42.04
C LEU A 296 1.81 -16.39 -43.20
N ARG A 297 0.48 -16.35 -42.98
CA ARG A 297 -0.47 -15.85 -43.96
C ARG A 297 -0.21 -14.39 -44.33
N ASN A 298 0.11 -13.55 -43.34
CA ASN A 298 0.49 -12.16 -43.56
C ASN A 298 1.78 -12.04 -44.38
N TYR A 299 2.79 -12.89 -44.10
CA TYR A 299 4.03 -12.94 -44.92
C TYR A 299 3.78 -13.42 -46.33
N GLU A 300 2.93 -14.43 -46.54
CA GLU A 300 2.55 -14.92 -47.87
C GLU A 300 1.77 -13.88 -48.68
N GLU A 301 0.83 -13.16 -48.05
CA GLU A 301 0.09 -12.07 -48.68
C GLU A 301 1.01 -10.90 -49.03
N ASN A 302 1.96 -10.58 -48.14
CA ASN A 302 2.98 -9.57 -48.39
C ASN A 302 3.88 -9.94 -49.56
N SER A 303 4.34 -11.18 -49.61
CA SER A 303 5.18 -11.70 -50.72
C SER A 303 4.44 -11.62 -52.05
N LYS A 304 3.19 -12.05 -52.09
CA LYS A 304 2.35 -11.99 -53.31
C LYS A 304 2.08 -10.54 -53.75
N GLN A 305 1.88 -9.61 -52.82
CA GLN A 305 1.68 -8.19 -53.16
C GLN A 305 2.98 -7.52 -53.64
N VAL A 306 4.14 -7.91 -53.10
CA VAL A 306 5.45 -7.43 -53.57
C VAL A 306 5.71 -7.95 -55.01
N GLU A 307 5.40 -9.20 -55.30
CA GLU A 307 5.52 -9.78 -56.65
C GLU A 307 4.56 -9.13 -57.68
N LEU A 308 3.30 -8.83 -57.25
CA LEU A 308 2.32 -8.14 -58.09
C LEU A 308 2.69 -6.65 -58.28
N SER A 309 3.27 -5.99 -57.28
CA SER A 309 3.69 -4.58 -57.39
C SER A 309 4.96 -4.39 -58.22
N ALA A 310 5.78 -5.43 -58.40
CA ALA A 310 6.92 -5.41 -59.30
C ALA A 310 6.49 -5.47 -60.80
N GLN A 311 5.26 -5.91 -61.08
CA GLN A 311 4.70 -5.99 -62.44
C GLN A 311 3.83 -4.81 -62.84
N VAL A 312 3.39 -3.95 -61.90
CA VAL A 312 2.51 -2.80 -62.19
C VAL A 312 3.19 -1.53 -61.72
N LYS A 313 3.90 -0.87 -62.63
CA LYS A 313 4.22 0.55 -62.48
C LYS A 313 2.92 1.34 -62.65
N GLU A 314 2.59 2.18 -61.65
CA GLU A 314 1.47 3.12 -61.64
C GLU A 314 0.10 2.56 -61.23
N ALA A 315 -0.16 2.54 -59.92
CA ALA A 315 -1.45 2.91 -59.33
C ALA A 315 -1.20 3.36 -57.89
N ASP A 316 -1.10 4.66 -57.73
CA ASP A 316 -1.07 5.36 -56.46
C ASP A 316 -2.35 5.07 -55.69
N GLY A 317 -2.28 4.46 -54.48
CA GLY A 317 -3.39 4.54 -53.56
C GLY A 317 -3.86 3.31 -52.76
N GLN A 318 -3.39 2.08 -53.04
CA GLN A 318 -3.86 0.91 -52.27
C GLN A 318 -2.74 -0.04 -51.82
N ARG A 319 -1.72 0.49 -51.18
CA ARG A 319 -0.78 -0.38 -50.47
C ARG A 319 -1.27 -0.52 -49.02
N GLY A 320 -1.97 -1.62 -48.71
CA GLY A 320 -2.43 -1.97 -47.37
C GLY A 320 -1.32 -2.50 -46.46
N VAL A 321 -0.23 -2.99 -47.05
CA VAL A 321 0.84 -3.66 -46.32
C VAL A 321 2.05 -2.76 -46.19
N ILE A 322 2.53 -2.60 -44.95
CA ILE A 322 3.72 -1.79 -44.66
C ILE A 322 5.01 -2.57 -44.95
N PRO A 323 6.14 -1.91 -45.24
CA PRO A 323 7.42 -2.56 -45.42
C PRO A 323 7.86 -3.40 -44.22
N ALA A 324 8.40 -4.59 -44.46
CA ALA A 324 8.83 -5.50 -43.39
C ALA A 324 9.95 -4.94 -42.49
N ASN A 325 10.67 -3.92 -42.95
CA ASN A 325 11.69 -3.22 -42.18
C ASN A 325 11.16 -2.03 -41.37
N THR A 326 9.83 -1.85 -41.33
CA THR A 326 9.22 -0.80 -40.47
C THR A 326 9.50 -1.09 -39.02
N GLN A 327 10.09 -0.12 -38.32
CA GLN A 327 10.34 -0.19 -36.89
C GLN A 327 9.63 0.94 -36.17
N LEU A 328 9.09 0.66 -35.00
CA LEU A 328 8.56 1.65 -34.08
C LEU A 328 9.67 2.02 -33.10
N GLN A 329 9.95 3.31 -33.01
CA GLN A 329 10.95 3.87 -32.11
C GLN A 329 10.27 4.69 -31.04
N THR A 330 10.79 4.61 -29.81
CA THR A 330 10.32 5.41 -28.67
C THR A 330 11.46 6.18 -28.07
N ALA A 331 11.21 7.44 -27.75
CA ALA A 331 12.12 8.30 -27.01
C ALA A 331 11.36 8.94 -25.83
N LEU A 332 12.03 9.04 -24.69
CA LEU A 332 11.56 9.80 -23.54
C LEU A 332 12.40 11.06 -23.42
N SER A 333 11.77 12.19 -23.21
CA SER A 333 12.43 13.47 -22.98
C SER A 333 11.70 14.30 -21.94
N VAL A 334 12.41 15.22 -21.31
CA VAL A 334 11.82 16.16 -20.36
C VAL A 334 11.35 17.39 -21.13
N ASN A 335 10.09 17.79 -20.92
CA ASN A 335 9.52 19.02 -21.43
C ASN A 335 9.29 19.98 -20.25
N LEU A 336 9.97 21.12 -20.26
CA LEU A 336 9.87 22.12 -19.19
C LEU A 336 8.54 22.89 -19.17
N GLY A 337 7.65 22.57 -20.11
CA GLY A 337 6.33 23.19 -20.20
C GLY A 337 6.36 24.54 -20.94
N SER A 338 5.18 25.11 -21.08
CA SER A 338 4.93 26.43 -21.66
C SER A 338 3.76 27.10 -20.93
N ASP A 339 3.41 28.33 -21.27
CA ASP A 339 2.26 29.03 -20.68
C ASP A 339 0.93 28.27 -20.81
N SER A 340 0.84 27.34 -21.78
CA SER A 340 -0.36 26.54 -22.05
C SER A 340 -0.31 25.13 -21.51
N GLN A 341 0.86 24.62 -21.11
CA GLN A 341 1.04 23.22 -20.68
C GLN A 341 2.05 23.13 -19.53
N PRO A 342 1.70 22.45 -18.41
CA PRO A 342 2.63 22.28 -17.31
C PRO A 342 3.84 21.44 -17.75
N ALA A 343 4.93 21.52 -17.00
CA ALA A 343 6.10 20.68 -17.22
C ALA A 343 5.76 19.20 -17.07
N HIS A 344 6.28 18.36 -17.97
CA HIS A 344 5.95 16.93 -18.04
C HIS A 344 7.08 16.14 -18.70
N VAL A 345 7.00 14.83 -18.60
CA VAL A 345 7.81 13.91 -19.40
C VAL A 345 7.10 13.67 -20.73
N GLU A 346 7.80 13.81 -21.83
CA GLU A 346 7.26 13.59 -23.16
C GLU A 346 7.67 12.23 -23.71
N LEU A 347 6.69 11.38 -23.99
CA LEU A 347 6.89 10.13 -24.73
C LEU A 347 6.70 10.40 -26.22
N CYS A 348 7.76 10.30 -27.00
CA CYS A 348 7.73 10.40 -28.43
C CYS A 348 7.73 9.01 -29.05
N ILE A 349 6.75 8.70 -29.90
CA ILE A 349 6.63 7.47 -30.65
C ILE A 349 6.73 7.81 -32.12
N SER A 350 7.65 7.17 -32.83
CA SER A 350 7.89 7.46 -34.27
C SER A 350 8.13 6.19 -35.06
N THR A 351 7.79 6.24 -36.36
CA THR A 351 8.07 5.18 -37.31
C THR A 351 9.37 5.46 -38.07
N SER A 352 10.07 4.41 -38.49
CA SER A 352 11.35 4.50 -39.19
C SER A 352 11.25 4.88 -40.67
N ASN A 353 10.03 4.98 -41.21
CA ASN A 353 9.75 5.22 -42.65
C ASN A 353 8.50 6.13 -42.81
N ASP A 354 8.03 6.30 -44.05
CA ASP A 354 6.89 7.15 -44.41
C ASP A 354 5.51 6.63 -43.99
N THR A 355 5.45 5.65 -43.09
CA THR A 355 4.20 5.19 -42.51
C THR A 355 3.66 6.15 -41.46
N VAL A 356 2.36 6.13 -41.22
CA VAL A 356 1.70 7.00 -40.25
C VAL A 356 1.13 6.17 -39.10
N ILE A 357 1.13 6.80 -37.92
CA ILE A 357 0.54 6.21 -36.72
C ILE A 357 -0.92 6.67 -36.65
N ARG A 358 -1.86 5.71 -36.76
CA ARG A 358 -3.30 5.95 -36.74
C ARG A 358 -3.84 6.17 -35.36
N ALA A 359 -3.40 5.36 -34.42
CA ALA A 359 -3.76 5.45 -33.01
C ALA A 359 -2.68 4.81 -32.17
N VAL A 360 -2.60 5.23 -30.92
CA VAL A 360 -1.73 4.63 -29.89
C VAL A 360 -2.56 4.37 -28.66
N LEU A 361 -2.48 3.16 -28.13
CA LEU A 361 -2.95 2.81 -26.79
C LEU A 361 -1.74 2.68 -25.88
N ILE A 362 -1.79 3.32 -24.72
CA ILE A 362 -0.75 3.23 -23.72
C ILE A 362 -1.39 2.75 -22.42
N PHE A 363 -0.84 1.66 -21.89
CA PHE A 363 -1.13 1.21 -20.53
C PHE A 363 0.01 1.62 -19.64
N ALA A 364 -0.30 2.35 -18.56
CA ALA A 364 0.67 2.79 -17.57
C ALA A 364 0.00 2.89 -16.20
N GLU A 365 0.47 2.09 -15.25
CA GLU A 365 -0.06 2.05 -13.89
C GLU A 365 0.17 3.38 -13.17
N GLY A 366 -0.88 3.96 -12.58
CA GLY A 366 -0.79 5.17 -11.77
C GLY A 366 -0.46 6.47 -12.50
N ILE A 367 -0.39 6.47 -13.85
CA ILE A 367 -0.12 7.67 -14.66
C ILE A 367 -1.42 8.25 -15.21
N PHE A 368 -2.27 7.39 -15.79
CA PHE A 368 -3.52 7.81 -16.41
C PHE A 368 -4.74 7.40 -15.57
N GLU A 369 -5.77 8.23 -15.60
CA GLU A 369 -7.06 7.85 -15.03
C GLU A 369 -7.60 6.59 -15.75
N GLY A 370 -7.86 5.52 -15.00
CA GLY A 370 -8.22 4.21 -15.56
C GLY A 370 -7.06 3.42 -16.18
N GLU A 371 -5.80 3.83 -15.95
CA GLU A 371 -4.55 3.15 -16.35
C GLU A 371 -4.30 3.05 -17.86
N SER A 372 -5.21 3.51 -18.69
CA SER A 372 -5.08 3.47 -20.15
C SER A 372 -5.32 4.85 -20.76
N HIS A 373 -4.52 5.16 -21.76
CA HIS A 373 -4.64 6.40 -22.54
C HIS A 373 -4.67 6.08 -24.03
N VAL A 374 -5.60 6.70 -24.75
CA VAL A 374 -5.75 6.49 -26.19
C VAL A 374 -5.51 7.81 -26.91
N VAL A 375 -4.51 7.83 -27.78
CA VAL A 375 -4.24 8.95 -28.68
C VAL A 375 -4.70 8.59 -30.07
N HIS A 376 -5.67 9.33 -30.61
CA HIS A 376 -6.22 9.13 -31.93
C HIS A 376 -6.20 10.44 -32.71
N PRO A 377 -5.14 10.75 -33.47
CA PRO A 377 -5.04 11.96 -34.27
C PRO A 377 -6.16 12.02 -35.33
N SER A 378 -6.63 13.22 -35.64
CA SER A 378 -7.55 13.41 -36.76
C SER A 378 -6.91 13.05 -38.10
N LEU A 379 -7.72 12.69 -39.11
CA LEU A 379 -7.23 12.30 -40.42
C LEU A 379 -6.33 13.36 -41.09
N GLN A 380 -6.54 14.64 -40.74
CA GLN A 380 -5.74 15.76 -41.25
C GLN A 380 -4.35 15.84 -40.58
N ASN A 381 -4.26 15.41 -39.30
CA ASN A 381 -3.06 15.51 -38.46
C ASN A 381 -2.30 14.20 -38.34
N LEU A 382 -2.56 13.22 -39.23
CA LEU A 382 -1.83 11.97 -39.22
C LEU A 382 -0.36 12.20 -39.58
N SER A 383 0.52 11.69 -38.74
CA SER A 383 1.98 11.77 -38.91
C SER A 383 2.65 10.47 -38.51
N GLY A 384 3.89 10.28 -38.91
CA GLY A 384 4.73 9.18 -38.44
C GLY A 384 5.27 9.39 -37.02
N ARG A 385 4.89 10.48 -36.34
CA ARG A 385 5.34 10.82 -34.99
C ARG A 385 4.17 11.28 -34.13
N ILE A 386 4.07 10.73 -32.92
CA ILE A 386 3.09 11.12 -31.88
C ILE A 386 3.85 11.43 -30.61
N GLN A 387 3.42 12.49 -29.91
CA GLN A 387 3.94 12.91 -28.62
C GLN A 387 2.83 12.79 -27.57
N VAL A 388 3.16 12.21 -26.42
CA VAL A 388 2.22 11.95 -25.32
C VAL A 388 2.84 12.48 -24.02
N PRO A 389 2.15 13.41 -23.34
CA PRO A 389 2.60 13.90 -22.03
C PRO A 389 2.35 12.86 -20.95
N LEU A 390 3.35 12.64 -20.10
CA LEU A 390 3.32 11.75 -18.95
C LEU A 390 3.58 12.56 -17.68
N THR A 391 2.71 12.45 -16.69
CA THR A 391 2.83 13.15 -15.40
C THR A 391 2.67 12.17 -14.24
N PRO A 392 3.65 11.28 -13.99
CA PRO A 392 3.58 10.37 -12.84
C PRO A 392 3.50 11.16 -11.54
N SER A 393 2.60 10.74 -10.65
CA SER A 393 2.38 11.41 -9.36
C SER A 393 3.43 11.04 -8.31
N LYS A 394 4.05 9.86 -8.43
CA LYS A 394 5.07 9.31 -7.51
C LYS A 394 6.35 8.94 -8.23
N ASP A 395 7.45 8.89 -7.48
CA ASP A 395 8.77 8.48 -8.00
C ASP A 395 8.94 6.96 -7.91
N VAL A 396 8.23 6.25 -8.80
CA VAL A 396 8.25 4.80 -8.94
C VAL A 396 8.55 4.46 -10.40
N PRO A 397 9.37 3.44 -10.69
CA PRO A 397 9.55 2.99 -12.07
C PRO A 397 8.23 2.40 -12.60
N VAL A 398 7.83 2.79 -13.80
CA VAL A 398 6.55 2.35 -14.41
C VAL A 398 6.83 1.76 -15.79
N ASP A 399 6.25 0.60 -16.07
CA ASP A 399 6.30 0.01 -17.39
C ASP A 399 5.16 0.56 -18.27
N LEU A 400 5.54 1.20 -19.37
CA LEU A 400 4.64 1.71 -20.39
C LEU A 400 4.41 0.64 -21.44
N HIS A 401 3.23 0.04 -21.47
CA HIS A 401 2.84 -0.92 -22.51
C HIS A 401 2.15 -0.18 -23.63
N ILE A 402 2.80 -0.13 -24.80
CA ILE A 402 2.40 0.69 -25.93
C ILE A 402 1.93 -0.22 -27.05
N LYS A 403 0.71 -0.01 -27.55
CA LYS A 403 0.18 -0.63 -28.78
C LYS A 403 -0.07 0.46 -29.80
N ALA A 404 0.67 0.45 -30.90
CA ALA A 404 0.57 1.43 -31.97
C ALA A 404 0.01 0.81 -33.25
N PHE A 405 -0.97 1.48 -33.84
CA PHE A 405 -1.57 1.13 -35.13
C PHE A 405 -0.85 1.89 -36.24
N VAL A 406 -0.05 1.19 -37.04
CA VAL A 406 0.81 1.79 -38.08
C VAL A 406 0.36 1.33 -39.47
N GLY A 407 0.26 2.26 -40.39
CA GLY A 407 -0.14 1.98 -41.76
C GLY A 407 0.11 3.16 -42.70
N TYR A 408 -0.42 3.09 -43.91
CA TYR A 408 -0.40 4.23 -44.83
C TYR A 408 -1.62 5.12 -44.62
N ARG A 409 -1.47 6.42 -44.96
CA ARG A 409 -2.50 7.46 -44.74
C ARG A 409 -3.88 7.10 -45.33
N ASN A 410 -3.89 6.48 -46.50
CA ASN A 410 -5.09 6.14 -47.27
C ASN A 410 -5.51 4.66 -47.12
N SER A 411 -4.83 3.90 -46.29
CA SER A 411 -5.15 2.48 -46.06
C SER A 411 -6.18 2.32 -44.96
N THR A 412 -7.05 1.32 -45.10
CA THR A 412 -7.94 0.82 -44.05
C THR A 412 -7.33 -0.31 -43.23
N GLN A 413 -6.16 -0.80 -43.63
CA GLN A 413 -5.43 -1.85 -42.95
C GLN A 413 -4.27 -1.25 -42.16
N PHE A 414 -4.16 -1.66 -40.91
CA PHE A 414 -3.10 -1.23 -40.00
C PHE A 414 -2.47 -2.42 -39.33
N HIS A 415 -1.16 -2.33 -39.10
CA HIS A 415 -0.40 -3.30 -38.32
C HIS A 415 -0.31 -2.81 -36.88
N VAL A 416 -0.44 -3.74 -35.93
CA VAL A 416 -0.35 -3.44 -34.50
C VAL A 416 1.06 -3.76 -34.04
N TYR A 417 1.77 -2.75 -33.57
CA TYR A 417 3.07 -2.91 -32.91
C TYR A 417 2.87 -2.86 -31.40
N GLU A 418 3.44 -3.82 -30.70
CA GLU A 418 3.43 -3.89 -29.24
C GLU A 418 4.86 -3.73 -28.75
N LEU A 419 5.06 -2.84 -27.81
CA LEU A 419 6.35 -2.64 -27.17
C LEU A 419 6.16 -2.18 -25.72
N THR A 420 7.13 -2.49 -24.88
CA THR A 420 7.18 -2.03 -23.50
C THR A 420 8.39 -1.11 -23.33
N ARG A 421 8.16 0.03 -22.70
CA ARG A 421 9.20 1.00 -22.34
C ARG A 421 9.12 1.29 -20.87
N GLN A 422 10.22 1.14 -20.14
CA GLN A 422 10.30 1.50 -18.73
C GLN A 422 10.53 3.00 -18.58
N LEU A 423 9.69 3.64 -17.77
CA LEU A 423 9.87 5.01 -17.31
C LEU A 423 10.79 4.99 -16.09
N PRO A 424 11.94 5.72 -16.11
CA PRO A 424 12.84 5.77 -14.97
C PRO A 424 12.15 6.30 -13.69
N ARG A 425 12.62 5.86 -12.53
CA ARG A 425 12.06 6.24 -11.24
C ARG A 425 11.95 7.75 -11.04
N PHE A 426 13.05 8.46 -11.30
CA PHE A 426 13.12 9.91 -11.13
C PHE A 426 12.98 10.66 -12.47
N SER A 427 11.99 10.25 -13.28
CA SER A 427 11.75 10.85 -14.60
C SER A 427 11.23 12.29 -14.54
N MET A 428 10.60 12.70 -13.42
CA MET A 428 10.07 14.05 -13.21
C MET A 428 11.12 15.08 -12.73
N TYR A 429 12.40 14.80 -12.95
CA TYR A 429 13.50 15.67 -12.57
C TYR A 429 14.31 16.08 -13.80
N ALA A 430 14.31 17.38 -14.11
CA ALA A 430 15.05 17.96 -15.24
C ALA A 430 16.47 18.30 -14.83
N LEU A 431 17.44 17.97 -15.69
CA LEU A 431 18.83 18.40 -15.51
C LEU A 431 18.90 19.92 -15.51
N SER A 432 19.56 20.51 -14.51
CA SER A 432 19.77 21.95 -14.37
C SER A 432 21.26 22.29 -14.21
N SER A 433 21.66 23.50 -14.62
CA SER A 433 23.02 23.92 -14.35
C SER A 433 23.20 24.24 -12.86
N PRO A 434 24.37 23.94 -12.27
CA PRO A 434 24.63 24.19 -10.85
C PRO A 434 24.46 25.66 -10.43
N ASP A 435 24.61 26.60 -11.38
CA ASP A 435 24.52 28.06 -11.15
C ASP A 435 23.09 28.61 -11.32
N SER A 436 22.11 27.77 -11.73
CA SER A 436 20.77 28.26 -12.09
C SER A 436 19.88 28.56 -10.88
N ALA A 437 20.16 27.98 -9.72
CA ALA A 437 19.41 28.21 -8.48
C ALA A 437 20.33 28.06 -7.26
N PRO A 438 19.98 28.70 -6.11
CA PRO A 438 20.74 28.52 -4.88
C PRO A 438 20.66 27.05 -4.41
N GLU A 439 21.79 26.53 -3.93
CA GLU A 439 21.85 25.18 -3.40
C GLU A 439 20.95 25.07 -2.13
N PRO A 440 20.18 23.98 -1.99
CA PRO A 440 19.37 23.73 -0.80
C PRO A 440 20.20 23.76 0.48
N LEU A 441 19.61 24.26 1.58
CA LEU A 441 20.29 24.32 2.88
C LEU A 441 20.34 22.95 3.57
N SER A 442 19.43 22.07 3.21
CA SER A 442 19.33 20.72 3.76
C SER A 442 20.21 19.76 2.96
N PHE A 443 20.83 18.83 3.65
CA PHE A 443 21.72 17.86 3.03
C PHE A 443 21.74 16.51 3.73
N VAL A 444 22.17 15.50 2.99
CA VAL A 444 22.51 14.17 3.49
C VAL A 444 23.90 13.79 2.99
N ASN A 445 24.81 13.50 3.90
CA ASN A 445 26.15 13.03 3.61
C ASN A 445 26.27 11.54 3.95
N LEU A 446 26.83 10.78 3.02
CA LEU A 446 27.07 9.36 3.18
C LEU A 446 28.40 8.96 2.54
N THR A 447 28.94 7.84 2.98
CA THR A 447 30.18 7.27 2.42
C THR A 447 29.91 5.85 1.98
N ILE A 448 30.26 5.53 0.75
CA ILE A 448 30.13 4.19 0.18
C ILE A 448 31.50 3.61 -0.16
N SER A 449 31.64 2.30 -0.05
CA SER A 449 32.84 1.55 -0.45
C SER A 449 32.85 1.16 -1.92
N GLU A 450 31.75 1.41 -2.62
CA GLU A 450 31.57 1.06 -4.03
C GLU A 450 32.26 2.05 -4.97
N ARG A 451 32.55 1.57 -6.20
CA ARG A 451 33.19 2.41 -7.23
C ARG A 451 32.23 3.50 -7.70
N VAL A 452 32.74 4.74 -7.79
CA VAL A 452 31.98 5.91 -8.24
C VAL A 452 31.28 5.67 -9.60
N GLN A 453 31.89 4.90 -10.50
CA GLN A 453 31.31 4.53 -11.79
C GLN A 453 29.97 3.80 -11.65
N ARG A 454 29.78 2.93 -10.63
CA ARG A 454 28.50 2.25 -10.40
C ARG A 454 27.41 3.23 -9.95
N VAL A 455 27.78 4.25 -9.19
CA VAL A 455 26.84 5.32 -8.80
C VAL A 455 26.40 6.13 -10.02
N VAL A 456 27.32 6.44 -10.93
CA VAL A 456 26.99 7.13 -12.19
C VAL A 456 26.10 6.25 -13.09
N MET A 457 26.34 4.93 -13.14
CA MET A 457 25.46 3.99 -13.85
C MET A 457 24.04 3.99 -13.24
N TRP A 458 23.93 3.96 -11.91
CA TRP A 458 22.64 4.07 -11.23
C TRP A 458 21.93 5.39 -11.59
N LEU A 459 22.66 6.50 -11.64
CA LEU A 459 22.13 7.82 -11.99
C LEU A 459 21.57 7.82 -13.41
N ASN A 460 22.33 7.28 -14.38
CA ASN A 460 21.90 7.19 -15.78
C ASN A 460 20.66 6.30 -15.96
N GLN A 461 20.50 5.27 -15.12
CA GLN A 461 19.33 4.37 -15.16
C GLN A 461 18.11 4.96 -14.44
N SER A 462 18.31 5.73 -13.38
CA SER A 462 17.24 6.19 -12.49
C SER A 462 16.67 7.55 -12.90
N PHE A 463 17.45 8.38 -13.60
CA PHE A 463 17.03 9.69 -14.07
C PHE A 463 16.91 9.71 -15.61
N LEU A 464 16.13 10.66 -16.12
CA LEU A 464 15.99 10.87 -17.56
C LEU A 464 16.97 11.96 -18.00
N LEU A 465 18.14 11.53 -18.49
CA LEU A 465 19.19 12.43 -18.94
C LEU A 465 19.17 12.58 -20.46
N PRO A 466 19.47 13.79 -21.01
CA PRO A 466 19.57 14.02 -22.46
C PRO A 466 20.72 13.23 -23.08
N GLU A 467 21.83 13.11 -22.37
CA GLU A 467 23.02 12.33 -22.68
C GLU A 467 23.48 11.62 -21.41
N ASP A 468 24.06 10.43 -21.56
CA ASP A 468 24.58 9.70 -20.40
C ASP A 468 25.66 10.53 -19.68
N ALA A 469 25.52 10.63 -18.37
CA ALA A 469 26.49 11.31 -17.55
C ALA A 469 27.81 10.53 -17.55
N GLU A 470 28.92 11.20 -17.90
CA GLU A 470 30.26 10.64 -17.87
C GLU A 470 31.12 11.29 -16.78
N LEU A 471 32.00 10.51 -16.18
CA LEU A 471 32.98 10.99 -15.22
C LEU A 471 34.09 11.82 -15.92
N GLN A 472 33.78 13.07 -16.26
CA GLN A 472 34.73 13.95 -16.94
C GLN A 472 35.63 14.75 -15.98
N SER A 473 35.21 14.92 -14.72
CA SER A 473 35.96 15.68 -13.70
C SER A 473 35.67 15.19 -12.28
N ALA A 474 36.63 15.34 -11.39
CA ALA A 474 36.44 15.12 -9.96
C ALA A 474 36.54 16.49 -9.21
N PRO A 475 35.58 16.84 -8.34
CA PRO A 475 34.36 16.10 -7.95
C PRO A 475 33.27 16.15 -9.04
N PHE A 476 32.49 15.04 -9.15
CA PHE A 476 31.34 14.96 -10.04
C PHE A 476 30.13 15.62 -9.37
N GLN A 477 29.48 16.55 -10.05
CA GLN A 477 28.27 17.22 -9.53
C GLN A 477 27.19 17.27 -10.60
N VAL A 478 25.97 16.89 -10.19
CA VAL A 478 24.77 16.96 -11.03
C VAL A 478 23.65 17.60 -10.22
N CYS A 479 22.96 18.58 -10.82
CA CYS A 479 21.82 19.24 -10.21
C CYS A 479 20.56 19.03 -11.06
N PHE A 480 19.42 18.91 -10.40
CA PHE A 480 18.12 18.70 -11.00
C PHE A 480 17.09 19.66 -10.43
N THR A 481 16.09 19.97 -11.24
CA THR A 481 14.90 20.71 -10.81
C THR A 481 13.68 19.82 -10.96
N SER A 482 12.88 19.68 -9.92
CA SER A 482 11.62 18.94 -9.95
C SER A 482 10.60 19.63 -10.87
N LEU A 483 9.95 18.86 -11.74
CA LEU A 483 8.90 19.34 -12.64
C LEU A 483 7.56 19.55 -11.93
N ARG A 484 7.40 19.02 -10.70
CA ARG A 484 6.16 19.12 -9.92
C ARG A 484 6.08 20.42 -9.11
N ASP A 485 7.14 20.75 -8.40
CA ASP A 485 7.17 21.84 -7.40
C ASP A 485 8.38 22.79 -7.52
N ALA A 486 9.17 22.62 -8.57
CA ALA A 486 10.40 23.35 -8.81
C ALA A 486 11.48 23.19 -7.69
N GLY A 487 11.34 22.17 -6.84
CA GLY A 487 12.33 21.80 -5.82
C GLY A 487 13.69 21.48 -6.45
N GLN A 488 14.77 21.81 -5.74
CA GLN A 488 16.12 21.57 -6.21
C GLN A 488 16.71 20.30 -5.59
N LEU A 489 17.46 19.57 -6.40
CA LEU A 489 18.23 18.41 -5.99
C LEU A 489 19.64 18.52 -6.55
N CYS A 490 20.66 18.49 -5.70
CA CYS A 490 22.05 18.45 -6.13
C CYS A 490 22.76 17.23 -5.55
N ILE A 491 23.38 16.43 -6.40
CA ILE A 491 24.16 15.24 -6.01
C ILE A 491 25.63 15.52 -6.31
N LYS A 492 26.48 15.49 -5.29
CA LYS A 492 27.93 15.65 -5.40
C LYS A 492 28.62 14.36 -5.01
N ILE A 493 29.52 13.88 -5.83
CA ILE A 493 30.25 12.63 -5.62
C ILE A 493 31.74 12.94 -5.64
N LYS A 494 32.43 12.62 -4.54
CA LYS A 494 33.89 12.74 -4.45
C LYS A 494 34.57 11.42 -4.83
N PRO A 495 35.81 11.47 -5.32
CA PRO A 495 36.57 10.25 -5.61
C PRO A 495 36.83 9.36 -4.38
N SER A 496 36.73 9.92 -3.17
CA SER A 496 36.84 9.21 -1.89
C SER A 496 35.67 8.26 -1.60
N GLY A 497 34.58 8.30 -2.40
CA GLY A 497 33.33 7.58 -2.11
C GLY A 497 32.36 8.37 -1.23
N GLU A 498 32.68 9.61 -0.88
CA GLU A 498 31.74 10.50 -0.20
C GLU A 498 30.72 11.04 -1.20
N ILE A 499 29.44 10.91 -0.84
CA ILE A 499 28.31 11.44 -1.61
C ILE A 499 27.56 12.43 -0.72
N SER A 500 27.28 13.61 -1.29
CA SER A 500 26.44 14.64 -0.68
C SER A 500 25.20 14.85 -1.53
N ILE A 501 24.03 14.68 -0.96
CA ILE A 501 22.72 14.90 -1.57
C ILE A 501 22.11 16.13 -0.90
N SER A 502 21.96 17.22 -1.66
CA SER A 502 21.38 18.49 -1.19
C SER A 502 19.96 18.61 -1.74
N THR A 503 18.97 18.57 -0.88
CA THR A 503 17.55 18.78 -1.19
C THR A 503 16.78 19.12 0.08
N ASP A 504 15.78 19.99 -0.01
CA ASP A 504 14.92 20.32 1.14
C ASP A 504 13.78 19.31 1.36
N ASP A 505 13.59 18.38 0.43
CA ASP A 505 12.64 17.28 0.55
C ASP A 505 13.30 16.04 1.16
N ILE A 506 12.93 15.73 2.41
CA ILE A 506 13.46 14.57 3.15
C ILE A 506 12.97 13.23 2.55
N ASP A 507 11.76 13.19 1.99
CA ASP A 507 11.20 11.99 1.36
C ASP A 507 11.95 11.65 0.08
N LEU A 508 12.25 12.67 -0.76
CA LEU A 508 13.09 12.50 -1.95
C LEU A 508 14.49 12.01 -1.59
N ALA A 509 15.11 12.59 -0.55
CA ALA A 509 16.43 12.13 -0.10
C ALA A 509 16.40 10.66 0.32
N GLY A 510 15.37 10.25 1.05
CA GLY A 510 15.14 8.85 1.43
C GLY A 510 14.98 7.93 0.21
N ASP A 511 14.17 8.31 -0.76
CA ASP A 511 13.95 7.56 -2.00
C ASP A 511 15.22 7.36 -2.83
N ILE A 512 16.02 8.40 -2.94
CA ILE A 512 17.33 8.36 -3.62
C ILE A 512 18.26 7.37 -2.92
N ILE A 513 18.35 7.43 -1.59
CA ILE A 513 19.22 6.55 -0.80
C ILE A 513 18.78 5.10 -0.92
N GLN A 514 17.48 4.81 -0.76
CA GLN A 514 16.95 3.45 -0.86
C GLN A 514 17.13 2.88 -2.28
N SER A 515 16.85 3.67 -3.33
CA SER A 515 17.07 3.27 -4.72
C SER A 515 18.54 2.97 -5.03
N MET A 516 19.44 3.86 -4.58
CA MET A 516 20.87 3.70 -4.77
C MET A 516 21.41 2.49 -3.99
N ALA A 517 21.00 2.30 -2.75
CA ALA A 517 21.41 1.16 -1.92
C ALA A 517 20.95 -0.18 -2.52
N SER A 518 19.71 -0.24 -3.02
CA SER A 518 19.19 -1.42 -3.73
C SER A 518 19.99 -1.74 -4.98
N PHE A 519 20.30 -0.74 -5.82
CA PHE A 519 21.08 -0.93 -7.04
C PHE A 519 22.53 -1.38 -6.77
N LEU A 520 23.14 -0.84 -5.73
CA LEU A 520 24.51 -1.15 -5.33
C LEU A 520 24.62 -2.40 -4.44
N ALA A 521 23.48 -2.98 -4.01
CA ALA A 521 23.38 -4.08 -3.08
C ALA A 521 24.09 -3.77 -1.73
N ILE A 522 23.83 -2.58 -1.18
CA ILE A 522 24.39 -2.15 0.12
C ILE A 522 23.44 -2.66 1.22
N GLU A 523 23.97 -3.47 2.13
CA GLU A 523 23.20 -4.05 3.25
C GLU A 523 23.05 -3.08 4.42
N ASP A 524 24.13 -2.35 4.76
CA ASP A 524 24.16 -1.40 5.87
C ASP A 524 24.70 -0.04 5.42
N LEU A 525 23.94 1.04 5.68
CA LEU A 525 24.37 2.39 5.36
C LEU A 525 24.00 3.37 6.47
N GLN A 526 25.02 4.04 7.00
CA GLN A 526 24.89 5.14 7.95
C GLN A 526 25.04 6.47 7.21
N VAL A 527 24.24 7.45 7.59
CA VAL A 527 24.28 8.80 7.02
C VAL A 527 24.27 9.86 8.09
N GLU A 528 24.81 11.03 7.74
CA GLU A 528 24.62 12.28 8.47
C GLU A 528 23.67 13.18 7.66
N ALA A 529 22.58 13.63 8.28
CA ALA A 529 21.53 14.40 7.61
C ALA A 529 21.18 15.64 8.43
N ASP A 530 20.98 16.77 7.77
CA ASP A 530 20.43 17.97 8.42
C ASP A 530 19.35 18.60 7.55
N PHE A 531 18.16 18.74 8.12
CA PHE A 531 16.97 19.36 7.52
C PHE A 531 16.41 20.43 8.46
N PRO A 532 17.03 21.63 8.50
CA PRO A 532 16.72 22.63 9.53
C PRO A 532 15.25 23.06 9.57
N ALA A 533 14.64 23.31 8.41
CA ALA A 533 13.24 23.71 8.31
C ALA A 533 12.30 22.60 8.80
N TYR A 534 12.53 21.37 8.38
CA TYR A 534 11.74 20.20 8.79
C TYR A 534 11.85 19.93 10.30
N PHE A 535 13.05 20.01 10.87
CA PHE A 535 13.24 19.80 12.31
C PHE A 535 12.61 20.91 13.15
N GLU A 536 12.53 22.14 12.66
CA GLU A 536 11.85 23.22 13.36
C GLU A 536 10.31 23.03 13.35
N GLU A 537 9.76 22.55 12.23
CA GLU A 537 8.35 22.16 12.16
C GLU A 537 8.03 20.99 13.10
N LEU A 538 8.87 19.96 13.12
CA LEU A 538 8.72 18.83 14.03
C LEU A 538 8.77 19.27 15.50
N ARG A 539 9.63 20.24 15.85
CA ARG A 539 9.68 20.82 17.20
C ARG A 539 8.33 21.43 17.59
N LYS A 540 7.68 22.17 16.68
CA LYS A 540 6.35 22.74 16.92
C LYS A 540 5.29 21.65 17.11
N VAL A 541 5.36 20.58 16.33
CA VAL A 541 4.46 19.42 16.47
C VAL A 541 4.63 18.75 17.82
N LEU A 542 5.86 18.54 18.29
CA LEU A 542 6.12 17.93 19.61
C LEU A 542 5.58 18.78 20.78
N VAL A 543 5.68 20.12 20.69
CA VAL A 543 5.06 21.02 21.68
C VAL A 543 3.54 20.86 21.69
N LYS A 544 2.90 20.79 20.52
CA LYS A 544 1.44 20.57 20.42
C LYS A 544 1.03 19.20 20.99
N VAL A 545 1.82 18.15 20.74
CA VAL A 545 1.54 16.82 21.33
C VAL A 545 1.50 16.90 22.85
N ASP A 546 2.47 17.56 23.46
CA ASP A 546 2.51 17.72 24.93
C ASP A 546 1.31 18.54 25.45
N GLU A 547 0.96 19.64 24.78
CA GLU A 547 -0.21 20.45 25.11
C GLU A 547 -1.52 19.63 25.00
N TYR A 548 -1.75 18.93 23.89
CA TYR A 548 -2.96 18.13 23.68
C TYR A 548 -3.02 16.94 24.65
N HIS A 549 -1.88 16.33 24.98
CA HIS A 549 -1.82 15.24 25.94
C HIS A 549 -2.21 15.71 27.34
N THR A 550 -1.69 16.87 27.78
CA THR A 550 -2.03 17.49 29.08
C THR A 550 -3.52 17.83 29.16
N VAL A 551 -4.07 18.42 28.07
CA VAL A 551 -5.52 18.72 28.00
C VAL A 551 -6.34 17.43 28.02
N HIS A 552 -5.91 16.39 27.33
CA HIS A 552 -6.58 15.09 27.30
C HIS A 552 -6.68 14.47 28.71
N GLN A 553 -5.59 14.47 29.46
CA GLN A 553 -5.56 13.95 30.83
C GLN A 553 -6.50 14.74 31.75
N LYS A 554 -6.48 16.08 31.66
CA LYS A 554 -7.35 16.94 32.43
C LYS A 554 -8.83 16.70 32.15
N LEU A 555 -9.21 16.70 30.87
CA LEU A 555 -10.60 16.44 30.44
C LEU A 555 -11.09 15.05 30.85
N THR A 556 -10.19 14.06 30.87
CA THR A 556 -10.53 12.71 31.32
C THR A 556 -10.84 12.66 32.81
N ALA A 557 -10.07 13.37 33.64
CA ALA A 557 -10.30 13.48 35.05
C ALA A 557 -11.62 14.25 35.35
N ASP A 558 -11.83 15.41 34.71
CA ASP A 558 -13.04 16.22 34.86
C ASP A 558 -14.31 15.44 34.48
N MET A 559 -14.28 14.68 33.38
CA MET A 559 -15.40 13.84 32.98
C MET A 559 -15.70 12.69 33.96
N ALA A 560 -14.68 12.08 34.55
CA ALA A 560 -14.86 11.06 35.58
C ALA A 560 -15.55 11.63 36.83
N ASP A 561 -15.14 12.82 37.28
CA ASP A 561 -15.73 13.51 38.39
C ASP A 561 -17.19 13.91 38.13
N HIS A 562 -17.48 14.46 36.95
CA HIS A 562 -18.86 14.82 36.57
C HIS A 562 -19.76 13.58 36.44
N SER A 563 -19.27 12.46 35.91
CA SER A 563 -20.01 11.21 35.85
C SER A 563 -20.38 10.66 37.22
N ASN A 564 -19.45 10.72 38.18
CA ASN A 564 -19.69 10.30 39.55
C ASN A 564 -20.71 11.25 40.27
N LEU A 565 -20.61 12.54 39.99
CA LEU A 565 -21.55 13.54 40.54
C LEU A 565 -22.97 13.31 39.98
N ILE A 566 -23.13 13.07 38.68
CA ILE A 566 -24.41 12.71 38.02
C ILE A 566 -25.05 11.51 38.70
N ARG A 567 -24.29 10.43 38.93
CA ARG A 567 -24.79 9.24 39.63
C ARG A 567 -25.28 9.57 41.03
N SER A 568 -24.52 10.35 41.78
CA SER A 568 -24.90 10.78 43.15
C SER A 568 -26.15 11.67 43.17
N MET A 569 -26.27 12.61 42.21
CA MET A 569 -27.44 13.47 42.08
C MET A 569 -28.70 12.72 41.67
N LEU A 570 -28.58 11.73 40.80
CA LEU A 570 -29.70 10.88 40.40
C LEU A 570 -30.28 10.13 41.63
N VAL A 571 -29.41 9.50 42.41
CA VAL A 571 -29.85 8.83 43.66
C VAL A 571 -30.59 9.78 44.59
N ARG A 572 -30.03 10.97 44.83
CA ARG A 572 -30.66 11.97 45.70
C ARG A 572 -31.98 12.51 45.15
N ALA A 573 -32.12 12.61 43.83
CA ALA A 573 -33.38 13.01 43.18
C ALA A 573 -34.46 11.94 43.37
N GLU A 574 -34.11 10.68 43.22
CA GLU A 574 -35.02 9.56 43.42
C GLU A 574 -35.40 9.39 44.90
N ASP A 575 -34.46 9.59 45.85
CA ASP A 575 -34.76 9.60 47.28
C ASP A 575 -35.79 10.69 47.61
N SER A 576 -35.63 11.91 47.08
CA SER A 576 -36.59 12.99 47.25
C SER A 576 -37.97 12.65 46.68
N ARG A 577 -38.03 11.93 45.56
CA ARG A 577 -39.28 11.43 44.94
C ARG A 577 -39.97 10.43 45.87
N LEU A 578 -39.23 9.45 46.39
CA LEU A 578 -39.75 8.45 47.31
C LEU A 578 -40.25 9.02 48.62
N MET A 579 -39.62 10.08 49.12
CA MET A 579 -40.04 10.84 50.30
C MET A 579 -41.21 11.79 50.04
N GLY A 580 -41.70 11.91 48.84
CA GLY A 580 -42.81 12.81 48.45
C GLY A 580 -42.43 14.31 48.36
N ASP A 581 -41.14 14.65 48.45
CA ASP A 581 -40.65 16.02 48.30
C ASP A 581 -40.42 16.39 46.84
N MET A 582 -41.54 16.69 46.16
CA MET A 582 -41.54 16.98 44.74
C MET A 582 -40.82 18.29 44.38
N ARG A 583 -40.71 19.25 45.30
CA ARG A 583 -39.99 20.50 45.06
C ARG A 583 -38.49 20.26 44.97
N ASN A 584 -37.91 19.54 45.91
CA ASN A 584 -36.50 19.19 45.90
C ASN A 584 -36.17 18.21 44.79
N MET A 585 -37.03 17.23 44.50
CA MET A 585 -36.89 16.35 43.35
C MET A 585 -36.73 17.16 42.06
N LYS A 586 -37.66 18.10 41.78
CA LYS A 586 -37.60 18.94 40.58
C LYS A 586 -36.30 19.75 40.48
N LYS A 587 -35.88 20.36 41.60
CA LYS A 587 -34.63 21.10 41.68
C LYS A 587 -33.43 20.23 41.32
N ARG A 588 -33.35 19.02 41.92
CA ARG A 588 -32.26 18.07 41.66
C ARG A 588 -32.21 17.60 40.24
N TYR A 589 -33.37 17.34 39.61
CA TYR A 589 -33.40 16.96 38.21
C TYR A 589 -33.01 18.11 37.26
N MET A 590 -33.28 19.37 37.61
CA MET A 590 -32.80 20.50 36.84
C MET A 590 -31.27 20.65 36.93
N GLU A 591 -30.72 20.54 38.15
CA GLU A 591 -29.28 20.53 38.38
C GLU A 591 -28.60 19.37 37.60
N LEU A 592 -29.21 18.17 37.61
CA LEU A 592 -28.77 17.02 36.86
C LEU A 592 -28.78 17.27 35.35
N TYR A 593 -29.81 17.92 34.82
CA TYR A 593 -29.90 18.26 33.40
C TYR A 593 -28.80 19.23 32.99
N ASP A 594 -28.53 20.27 33.77
CA ASP A 594 -27.46 21.22 33.46
C ASP A 594 -26.09 20.53 33.49
N LEU A 595 -25.81 19.72 34.51
CA LEU A 595 -24.56 18.98 34.63
C LEU A 595 -24.38 17.96 33.45
N ASN A 596 -25.45 17.27 33.04
CA ASN A 596 -25.39 16.36 31.93
C ASN A 596 -25.13 17.09 30.59
N ARG A 597 -25.69 18.28 30.40
CA ARG A 597 -25.40 19.14 29.25
C ARG A 597 -23.92 19.55 29.22
N ASP A 598 -23.36 19.90 30.36
CA ASP A 598 -21.95 20.28 30.46
C ASP A 598 -21.03 19.08 30.16
N LEU A 599 -21.36 17.89 30.70
CA LEU A 599 -20.65 16.64 30.37
C LEU A 599 -20.67 16.33 28.89
N LEU A 600 -21.79 16.52 28.19
CA LEU A 600 -21.89 16.32 26.75
C LEU A 600 -21.03 17.32 25.96
N ASN A 601 -20.91 18.55 26.41
CA ASN A 601 -20.03 19.55 25.80
C ASN A 601 -18.55 19.19 26.01
N GLU A 602 -18.18 18.80 27.22
CA GLU A 602 -16.82 18.33 27.55
C GLU A 602 -16.45 17.12 26.72
N TYR A 603 -17.37 16.17 26.51
CA TYR A 603 -17.15 15.01 25.63
C TYR A 603 -16.83 15.41 24.20
N LYS A 604 -17.56 16.39 23.63
CA LYS A 604 -17.28 16.92 22.29
C LYS A 604 -15.89 17.54 22.19
N ILE A 605 -15.51 18.35 23.20
CA ILE A 605 -14.18 18.98 23.26
C ILE A 605 -13.11 17.90 23.36
N ARG A 606 -13.34 16.85 24.16
CA ARG A 606 -12.42 15.72 24.30
C ARG A 606 -12.24 14.97 22.98
N CYS A 607 -13.31 14.70 22.25
CA CYS A 607 -13.23 14.05 20.93
C CYS A 607 -12.39 14.86 19.95
N THR A 608 -12.61 16.18 19.88
CA THR A 608 -11.82 17.07 19.01
C THR A 608 -10.34 17.09 19.43
N ASN A 609 -10.08 17.25 20.72
CA ASN A 609 -8.71 17.23 21.26
C ASN A 609 -8.00 15.90 20.96
N HIS A 610 -8.72 14.79 21.06
CA HIS A 610 -8.16 13.47 20.76
C HIS A 610 -7.81 13.32 19.28
N THR A 611 -8.67 13.79 18.37
CA THR A 611 -8.40 13.78 16.92
C THR A 611 -7.14 14.59 16.58
N GLU A 612 -7.01 15.78 17.17
CA GLU A 612 -5.82 16.63 17.00
C GLU A 612 -4.55 15.97 17.57
N LEU A 613 -4.66 15.33 18.74
CA LEU A 613 -3.56 14.57 19.34
C LEU A 613 -3.10 13.44 18.41
N LEU A 614 -4.02 12.65 17.86
CA LEU A 614 -3.70 11.57 16.94
C LEU A 614 -3.01 12.09 15.67
N ASN A 615 -3.49 13.19 15.09
CA ASN A 615 -2.87 13.78 13.90
C ASN A 615 -1.42 14.23 14.16
N ASN A 616 -1.16 14.83 15.33
CA ASN A 616 0.19 15.26 15.69
C ASN A 616 1.09 14.06 16.03
N LEU A 617 0.59 13.02 16.70
CA LEU A 617 1.33 11.77 16.94
C LEU A 617 1.69 11.07 15.62
N LYS A 618 0.76 11.05 14.67
CA LYS A 618 1.03 10.55 13.30
C LYS A 618 2.20 11.29 12.68
N ALA A 619 2.23 12.62 12.74
CA ALA A 619 3.33 13.43 12.21
C ALA A 619 4.68 13.10 12.89
N VAL A 620 4.70 12.82 14.20
CA VAL A 620 5.90 12.38 14.92
C VAL A 620 6.36 10.99 14.44
N ASN A 621 5.45 10.04 14.31
CA ASN A 621 5.76 8.69 13.84
C ASN A 621 6.28 8.71 12.39
N GLN A 622 5.68 9.53 11.53
CA GLN A 622 6.18 9.75 10.17
C GLN A 622 7.59 10.35 10.16
N ALA A 623 7.89 11.27 11.08
CA ALA A 623 9.23 11.82 11.20
C ALA A 623 10.28 10.76 11.60
N ILE A 624 9.92 9.84 12.50
CA ILE A 624 10.78 8.71 12.86
C ILE A 624 11.01 7.79 11.65
N GLN A 625 9.95 7.47 10.92
CA GLN A 625 10.03 6.63 9.73
C GLN A 625 10.91 7.28 8.63
N ARG A 626 10.76 8.59 8.38
CA ARG A 626 11.60 9.37 7.46
C ARG A 626 13.07 9.36 7.86
N ALA A 627 13.37 9.57 9.14
CA ALA A 627 14.72 9.49 9.67
C ALA A 627 15.32 8.07 9.51
N GLY A 628 14.52 7.03 9.68
CA GLY A 628 14.89 5.65 9.40
C GLY A 628 15.14 5.41 7.91
N ARG A 629 14.31 5.97 7.02
CA ARG A 629 14.38 5.78 5.57
C ARG A 629 15.63 6.41 4.93
N LEU A 630 16.24 7.39 5.58
CA LEU A 630 17.56 7.92 5.18
C LEU A 630 18.70 6.91 5.37
N ARG A 631 18.48 5.78 6.03
CA ARG A 631 19.47 4.76 6.37
C ARG A 631 19.06 3.38 5.87
N VAL A 632 20.01 2.45 5.80
CA VAL A 632 19.75 1.08 5.32
C VAL A 632 20.23 0.07 6.36
N GLY A 633 19.50 -1.03 6.51
CA GLY A 633 19.87 -2.15 7.38
C GLY A 633 19.88 -1.83 8.88
N LYS A 634 20.85 -2.32 9.60
CA LYS A 634 20.99 -2.14 11.06
C LYS A 634 20.95 -0.68 11.53
N PRO A 635 21.62 0.29 10.87
CA PRO A 635 21.52 1.70 11.25
C PRO A 635 20.09 2.27 11.22
N LYS A 636 19.25 1.82 10.27
CA LYS A 636 17.83 2.19 10.19
C LYS A 636 17.08 1.77 11.46
N MET A 637 17.28 0.51 11.89
CA MET A 637 16.63 -0.04 13.07
C MET A 637 17.08 0.67 14.36
N GLN A 638 18.39 0.89 14.48
CA GLN A 638 18.97 1.61 15.63
C GLN A 638 18.40 3.01 15.80
N VAL A 639 18.19 3.73 14.69
CA VAL A 639 17.60 5.08 14.72
C VAL A 639 16.14 5.04 15.17
N ILE A 640 15.34 4.12 14.66
CA ILE A 640 13.92 3.98 15.05
C ILE A 640 13.82 3.67 16.55
N ALA A 641 14.59 2.70 17.05
CA ALA A 641 14.62 2.34 18.47
C ALA A 641 15.10 3.52 19.35
N ALA A 642 16.20 4.19 18.97
CA ALA A 642 16.74 5.31 19.71
C ALA A 642 15.80 6.55 19.72
N CYS A 643 15.05 6.79 18.63
CA CYS A 643 14.02 7.82 18.59
C CYS A 643 12.87 7.49 19.55
N ARG A 644 12.41 6.24 19.59
CA ARG A 644 11.39 5.77 20.55
C ARG A 644 11.84 6.00 21.99
N ASP A 645 13.06 5.61 22.32
CA ASP A 645 13.62 5.79 23.65
C ASP A 645 13.77 7.28 24.03
N ALA A 646 14.19 8.12 23.08
CA ALA A 646 14.29 9.56 23.29
C ALA A 646 12.92 10.19 23.59
N ILE A 647 11.86 9.76 22.91
CA ILE A 647 10.49 10.23 23.14
C ILE A 647 9.97 9.72 24.49
N ARG A 648 10.16 8.44 24.82
CA ARG A 648 9.78 7.87 26.13
C ARG A 648 10.43 8.61 27.29
N ASN A 649 11.68 9.04 27.12
CA ASN A 649 12.44 9.79 28.12
C ASN A 649 12.22 11.32 28.05
N ASN A 650 11.31 11.79 27.19
CA ASN A 650 11.05 13.21 26.91
C ASN A 650 12.33 14.04 26.65
N ASN A 651 13.27 13.44 25.90
CA ASN A 651 14.57 14.06 25.60
C ASN A 651 14.62 14.53 24.14
N LEU A 652 14.11 15.74 23.87
CA LEU A 652 14.04 16.33 22.53
C LEU A 652 15.44 16.54 21.90
N ASN A 653 16.42 16.92 22.69
CA ASN A 653 17.79 17.16 22.17
C ASN A 653 18.41 15.85 21.66
N MET A 654 18.17 14.75 22.37
CA MET A 654 18.62 13.43 21.94
C MET A 654 17.88 12.99 20.68
N LEU A 655 16.56 13.21 20.60
CA LEU A 655 15.75 12.88 19.43
C LEU A 655 16.30 13.53 18.16
N PHE A 656 16.50 14.86 18.16
CA PHE A 656 17.03 15.56 16.98
C PHE A 656 18.47 15.16 16.65
N ARG A 657 19.27 14.83 17.65
CA ARG A 657 20.63 14.33 17.43
C ARG A 657 20.60 12.96 16.76
N VAL A 658 19.78 12.03 17.25
CA VAL A 658 19.61 10.69 16.65
C VAL A 658 19.14 10.81 15.19
N MET A 659 18.18 11.69 14.92
CA MET A 659 17.70 11.92 13.55
C MET A 659 18.81 12.43 12.62
N ARG A 660 19.70 13.31 13.12
CA ARG A 660 20.82 13.87 12.34
C ARG A 660 21.95 12.86 12.13
N VAL A 661 22.47 12.29 13.19
CA VAL A 661 23.72 11.49 13.18
C VAL A 661 23.46 10.00 13.25
N GLY A 662 22.27 9.57 13.70
CA GLY A 662 21.91 8.15 13.80
C GLY A 662 22.41 7.44 15.06
N THR A 663 23.11 8.13 15.97
CA THR A 663 23.62 7.54 17.23
C THR A 663 23.21 8.36 18.44
N ALA A 664 22.90 7.65 19.54
CA ALA A 664 22.61 8.27 20.84
C ALA A 664 23.89 8.63 21.62
N SER A 665 25.01 7.94 21.35
CA SER A 665 26.30 8.17 22.03
C SER A 665 27.07 9.37 21.45
N LEU A 666 27.84 10.01 22.33
CA LEU A 666 28.78 11.10 22.00
C LEU A 666 29.87 10.64 21.04
#